data_ee9c33ed3c9487755d0c6077d53e6f97
#
_entry.id   ee9c33ed3c9487755d0c6077d53e6f97
#
_cell.length_a   1.000
_cell.length_b   1.000
_cell.length_c   1.000
_cell.angle_alpha   90.00
_cell.angle_beta   90.00
_cell.angle_gamma   90.00
#
_symmetry.space_group_name_H-M   'P 1'
#
loop_
_entity.id
_entity.type
_entity.pdbx_description
1 polymer ?
#
loop_
_entity_poly.entity_id
_entity_poly.type
_entity_poly.pdbx_seq_one_letter_code
_entity_poly.pdbx_strand_id
1 'polypeptide(L)'
;MSTDENRAPANSEVQGRAPDAKFLETLAPSPSGDTDASRPAIAAMSATAWIGKKLGKYQVLGILGQGGMGVVFRALDPLIEREVAIKLLPEELAEDETALARFLSEAKSVGKLTHANVVSVHDIGQEGRAYFIVMELMPGGSVADGLDMAHPYSVLEATRIVIDAGKGLAAAHAVQLVHRDMKPANLMKAADGSVKITDFGLAKTTSARTREITQAGLVVGTPYFMSPEQCDAKPVDARSDLYSLGATYYSLLTGKNPYQESNSVIQVMYGHCQGEIPDPRSINPAIPTACAAIISRAMAKSPEDRYPSAVELLADLEAVAATLSGAARIDLPSQSGARKAPPFSVAAQPPVSARKRLLIGGGAGAAALLILALVLWQPWRAAPLADKNSAATAAETGAPPAAAQPPRSGLPQAGPAVPGITATEIVLGMSGPFNGPARELGRGMQVGLETYFDDVNERGGIAGRKIRLIALDDGYEPDRALANMQELLGKEPVFAIIGNVGTPTTEKSLPYVLDKQTLFFGAFTGTKLLRKDPPDRFVFNYRASYEEETGAILKYLVEVKRIKLEQVAVFAQQDGYGDAGYNGVVKMLRKLGGDPDKLLRVGYARNTVDVAAAVAAIVKAHDLRAVIMVPTYRPAAKFIQMVKDAGQDLIFANVSFVGSNALADELTQLGPNYSDGVIVTQVVPHPQAQASAVLKYRELLAKYRPNETPGFVSLEGYLDAMIFARALEKAGANPTTDALIAALESIHDLDLGIGAPVNFGPSEHQAVHKVWGTVLDKKGEFHILDLE
;
A
#
# COMPACT_ATOMS: atom_id res chain seq x y z
N MET A 1 28.38 -59.92 47.66
CA MET A 1 28.64 -59.21 48.89
C MET A 1 28.00 -57.86 48.69
N SER A 2 26.86 -57.76 49.13
CA SER A 2 26.31 -57.09 50.34
C SER A 2 26.13 -55.59 50.02
N THR A 3 25.09 -54.93 50.18
CA THR A 3 23.74 -55.04 50.82
C THR A 3 23.07 -53.75 50.60
N ASP A 4 21.82 -53.77 50.19
CA ASP A 4 20.63 -53.35 50.97
C ASP A 4 20.57 -51.87 51.33
N GLU A 5 19.50 -51.25 51.17
CA GLU A 5 18.07 -51.28 51.35
C GLU A 5 17.52 -49.83 51.51
N ASN A 6 16.32 -49.66 50.97
CA ASN A 6 15.21 -48.95 51.60
C ASN A 6 15.13 -47.39 51.68
N ARG A 7 14.25 -46.74 50.95
CA ARG A 7 12.94 -46.21 51.43
C ARG A 7 12.30 -45.22 50.49
N ALA A 8 11.09 -45.51 50.09
CA ALA A 8 10.15 -44.53 49.57
C ALA A 8 9.44 -43.80 50.75
N PRO A 9 8.51 -42.88 50.52
CA PRO A 9 8.28 -41.87 49.50
C PRO A 9 8.09 -40.44 50.09
N ALA A 10 8.25 -39.40 49.29
CA ALA A 10 7.74 -38.08 49.68
C ALA A 10 7.41 -37.22 48.43
N ASN A 11 6.16 -36.84 48.38
CA ASN A 11 5.57 -35.62 47.84
C ASN A 11 6.00 -35.13 46.42
N SER A 12 5.05 -35.28 45.51
CA SER A 12 4.95 -34.59 44.23
C SER A 12 4.57 -33.11 44.46
N GLU A 13 5.55 -32.23 44.40
CA GLU A 13 5.31 -30.81 44.09
C GLU A 13 5.18 -30.66 42.57
N VAL A 14 3.99 -30.23 42.15
CA VAL A 14 3.70 -29.78 40.79
C VAL A 14 4.36 -28.40 40.61
N GLN A 15 5.59 -28.39 40.10
CA GLN A 15 6.20 -27.16 39.59
C GLN A 15 5.58 -26.82 38.24
N GLY A 16 4.80 -25.75 38.21
CA GLY A 16 4.31 -25.09 37.00
C GLY A 16 5.51 -24.67 36.15
N ARG A 17 5.57 -25.22 34.96
CA ARG A 17 6.56 -24.90 33.94
C ARG A 17 6.28 -23.52 33.42
N ALA A 18 7.17 -22.56 33.63
CA ALA A 18 7.17 -21.25 32.97
C ALA A 18 7.31 -21.46 31.46
N PRO A 19 6.63 -20.64 30.63
CA PRO A 19 6.77 -20.75 29.17
C PRO A 19 8.19 -20.39 28.75
N ASP A 20 8.72 -21.19 27.80
CA ASP A 20 10.08 -21.11 27.27
C ASP A 20 10.42 -19.71 26.76
N ALA A 21 11.53 -19.16 27.26
CA ALA A 21 12.08 -17.85 26.88
C ALA A 21 12.44 -17.69 25.38
N LYS A 22 12.42 -18.77 24.60
CA LYS A 22 12.72 -18.76 23.17
C LYS A 22 11.63 -18.16 22.27
N PHE A 23 10.40 -18.02 22.77
CA PHE A 23 9.32 -17.41 21.97
C PHE A 23 9.35 -15.87 22.03
N LEU A 24 10.09 -15.28 22.94
CA LEU A 24 10.22 -13.83 23.11
C LEU A 24 11.35 -13.21 22.28
N GLU A 25 12.28 -13.99 21.74
CA GLU A 25 13.41 -13.47 20.95
C GLU A 25 13.07 -13.16 19.48
N THR A 26 11.91 -13.60 18.98
CA THR A 26 11.50 -13.37 17.59
C THR A 26 10.69 -12.07 17.38
N LEU A 27 10.44 -11.28 18.43
CA LEU A 27 9.58 -10.08 18.38
C LEU A 27 10.22 -8.81 18.95
N ALA A 28 11.52 -8.81 19.26
CA ALA A 28 12.20 -7.62 19.77
C ALA A 28 12.96 -6.91 18.64
N PRO A 29 12.76 -5.62 18.40
CA PRO A 29 13.64 -4.83 17.55
C PRO A 29 14.98 -4.63 18.28
N SER A 30 16.09 -4.79 17.55
CA SER A 30 17.43 -4.50 18.01
C SER A 30 17.58 -3.04 18.45
N PRO A 31 18.28 -2.73 19.53
CA PRO A 31 18.47 -1.38 19.98
C PRO A 31 19.55 -0.69 19.13
N SER A 32 19.14 0.24 18.26
CA SER A 32 20.06 1.26 17.77
C SER A 32 19.98 2.47 18.70
N GLY A 33 21.04 2.69 19.47
CA GLY A 33 21.17 3.89 20.26
C GLY A 33 21.48 5.11 19.39
N ASP A 34 20.79 6.19 19.69
CA ASP A 34 21.43 7.50 19.82
C ASP A 34 20.55 8.39 20.69
N THR A 35 21.21 8.94 21.71
CA THR A 35 20.64 9.81 22.72
C THR A 35 20.60 11.24 22.20
N ASP A 36 19.42 11.83 22.08
CA ASP A 36 19.26 13.29 22.11
C ASP A 36 18.54 13.70 23.40
N ALA A 37 19.31 14.39 24.23
CA ALA A 37 18.90 14.84 25.57
C ALA A 37 18.37 16.27 25.49
N SER A 38 17.06 16.42 25.18
CA SER A 38 16.31 17.64 25.57
C SER A 38 14.81 17.56 25.32
N ARG A 39 14.16 16.52 25.84
CA ARG A 39 12.71 16.55 26.15
C ARG A 39 12.52 16.05 27.56
N PRO A 40 11.63 16.67 28.38
CA PRO A 40 11.38 16.14 29.71
C PRO A 40 10.76 14.74 29.56
N ALA A 41 11.54 13.73 29.92
CA ALA A 41 11.13 12.34 29.93
C ALA A 41 10.03 12.16 31.00
N ILE A 42 8.78 12.08 30.55
CA ILE A 42 7.80 11.22 31.22
C ILE A 42 8.07 9.84 30.62
N ALA A 43 8.98 9.09 31.24
CA ALA A 43 9.35 7.77 30.85
C ALA A 43 8.07 6.92 30.76
N ALA A 44 7.78 6.37 29.59
CA ALA A 44 6.89 5.22 29.44
C ALA A 44 7.39 4.16 30.46
N MET A 45 6.66 3.94 31.53
CA MET A 45 7.02 2.94 32.52
C MET A 45 7.00 1.61 31.77
N SER A 46 8.14 0.90 31.76
CA SER A 46 8.17 -0.44 31.16
C SER A 46 7.04 -1.28 31.75
N ALA A 47 6.42 -2.16 30.98
CA ALA A 47 5.31 -3.00 31.45
C ALA A 47 5.64 -3.69 32.78
N THR A 48 6.91 -4.07 32.98
CA THR A 48 7.42 -4.67 34.22
C THR A 48 7.39 -3.72 35.44
N ALA A 49 7.40 -2.41 35.22
CA ALA A 49 7.35 -1.42 36.31
C ALA A 49 5.98 -1.32 36.99
N TRP A 50 4.95 -1.93 36.40
CA TRP A 50 3.62 -2.03 37.00
C TRP A 50 3.47 -3.22 37.94
N ILE A 51 4.32 -4.24 37.87
CA ILE A 51 4.26 -5.40 38.76
C ILE A 51 4.44 -4.97 40.21
N GLY A 52 3.53 -5.40 41.07
CA GLY A 52 3.49 -5.02 42.48
C GLY A 52 2.85 -3.66 42.77
N LYS A 53 2.52 -2.86 41.75
CA LYS A 53 1.80 -1.58 41.88
C LYS A 53 0.30 -1.77 41.76
N LYS A 54 -0.44 -0.70 42.00
CA LYS A 54 -1.89 -0.66 41.79
C LYS A 54 -2.24 0.06 40.49
N LEU A 55 -3.27 -0.46 39.84
CA LEU A 55 -4.02 0.21 38.79
C LEU A 55 -5.45 0.42 39.32
N GLY A 56 -5.79 1.65 39.70
CA GLY A 56 -6.98 1.91 40.48
C GLY A 56 -6.97 1.11 41.79
N LYS A 57 -7.99 0.30 42.05
CA LYS A 57 -8.07 -0.58 43.22
C LYS A 57 -7.32 -1.92 43.04
N TYR A 58 -6.95 -2.30 41.83
CA TYR A 58 -6.41 -3.61 41.49
C TYR A 58 -4.90 -3.70 41.71
N GLN A 59 -4.43 -4.76 42.35
CA GLN A 59 -3.02 -5.02 42.54
C GLN A 59 -2.47 -5.84 41.37
N VAL A 60 -1.50 -5.33 40.63
CA VAL A 60 -0.88 -6.01 39.51
C VAL A 60 0.05 -7.12 40.02
N LEU A 61 -0.21 -8.36 39.59
CA LEU A 61 0.53 -9.55 40.01
C LEU A 61 1.60 -9.97 38.98
N GLY A 62 1.34 -9.71 37.67
CA GLY A 62 2.24 -10.12 36.60
C GLY A 62 1.69 -9.74 35.21
N ILE A 63 2.46 -10.05 34.17
CA ILE A 63 2.09 -9.83 32.77
C ILE A 63 1.53 -11.13 32.19
N LEU A 64 0.35 -11.08 31.58
CA LEU A 64 -0.27 -12.18 30.83
C LEU A 64 0.13 -12.15 29.35
N GLY A 65 0.31 -10.97 28.77
CA GLY A 65 0.70 -10.78 27.39
C GLY A 65 1.04 -9.33 27.09
N GLN A 66 1.91 -9.13 26.09
CA GLN A 66 2.29 -7.81 25.59
C GLN A 66 2.32 -7.85 24.06
N GLY A 67 1.72 -6.86 23.41
CA GLY A 67 1.67 -6.78 21.95
C GLY A 67 1.29 -5.39 21.47
N GLY A 68 1.14 -5.21 20.19
CA GLY A 68 0.84 -3.90 19.57
C GLY A 68 -0.49 -3.26 19.99
N MET A 69 -1.36 -3.99 20.71
CA MET A 69 -2.63 -3.48 21.26
C MET A 69 -2.56 -3.17 22.75
N GLY A 70 -1.36 -3.12 23.33
CA GLY A 70 -1.12 -2.84 24.73
C GLY A 70 -0.66 -4.05 25.53
N VAL A 71 -0.65 -3.89 26.87
CA VAL A 71 -0.22 -4.91 27.83
C VAL A 71 -1.42 -5.45 28.57
N VAL A 72 -1.47 -6.77 28.77
CA VAL A 72 -2.49 -7.43 29.60
C VAL A 72 -1.82 -7.94 30.87
N PHE A 73 -2.31 -7.47 32.00
CA PHE A 73 -1.83 -7.85 33.33
C PHE A 73 -2.75 -8.86 34.01
N ARG A 74 -2.17 -9.76 34.80
CA ARG A 74 -2.87 -10.49 35.85
C ARG A 74 -2.88 -9.62 37.08
N ALA A 75 -4.07 -9.38 37.69
CA ALA A 75 -4.20 -8.54 38.85
C ALA A 75 -5.21 -9.14 39.84
N LEU A 76 -5.14 -8.68 41.08
CA LEU A 76 -6.05 -9.05 42.17
C LEU A 76 -6.98 -7.90 42.49
N ASP A 77 -8.29 -8.13 42.49
CA ASP A 77 -9.26 -7.23 43.17
C ASP A 77 -9.22 -7.54 44.69
N PRO A 78 -8.61 -6.69 45.50
CA PRO A 78 -8.45 -6.95 46.92
C PRO A 78 -9.75 -6.88 47.75
N LEU A 79 -10.83 -6.28 47.18
CA LEU A 79 -12.11 -6.15 47.86
C LEU A 79 -12.96 -7.42 47.84
N ILE A 80 -12.79 -8.20 46.76
CA ILE A 80 -13.56 -9.44 46.56
C ILE A 80 -12.63 -10.65 46.44
N GLU A 81 -11.33 -10.45 46.65
CA GLU A 81 -10.28 -11.49 46.59
C GLU A 81 -10.32 -12.32 45.31
N ARG A 82 -10.57 -11.64 44.16
CA ARG A 82 -10.68 -12.27 42.84
C ARG A 82 -9.59 -11.82 41.91
N GLU A 83 -8.97 -12.75 41.23
CA GLU A 83 -8.04 -12.45 40.13
C GLU A 83 -8.79 -12.02 38.86
N VAL A 84 -8.24 -11.06 38.17
CA VAL A 84 -8.79 -10.45 36.96
C VAL A 84 -7.69 -10.24 35.93
N ALA A 85 -8.06 -10.13 34.66
CA ALA A 85 -7.19 -9.63 33.60
C ALA A 85 -7.40 -8.12 33.41
N ILE A 86 -6.31 -7.35 33.33
CA ILE A 86 -6.36 -5.90 33.09
C ILE A 86 -5.64 -5.60 31.80
N LYS A 87 -6.35 -5.09 30.80
CA LYS A 87 -5.78 -4.61 29.55
C LYS A 87 -5.54 -3.11 29.64
N LEU A 88 -4.27 -2.71 29.57
CA LEU A 88 -3.84 -1.32 29.56
C LEU A 88 -3.88 -0.78 28.13
N LEU A 89 -4.49 0.41 27.97
CA LEU A 89 -4.51 1.10 26.68
C LEU A 89 -3.14 1.74 26.39
N PRO A 90 -2.59 1.64 25.15
CA PRO A 90 -1.41 2.38 24.76
C PRO A 90 -1.58 3.90 24.92
N GLU A 91 -0.53 4.60 25.37
CA GLU A 91 -0.57 6.05 25.63
C GLU A 91 -0.91 6.86 24.37
N GLU A 92 -0.43 6.44 23.21
CA GLU A 92 -0.70 7.07 21.91
C GLU A 92 -2.21 7.09 21.57
N LEU A 93 -2.95 6.10 22.07
CA LEU A 93 -4.41 6.04 21.92
C LEU A 93 -5.17 6.89 22.96
N ALA A 94 -4.55 7.10 24.09
CA ALA A 94 -5.13 7.94 25.13
C ALA A 94 -4.99 9.45 24.79
N GLU A 95 -4.08 9.83 23.91
CA GLU A 95 -3.87 11.21 23.43
C GLU A 95 -4.85 11.63 22.33
N ASP A 96 -5.43 10.67 21.57
CA ASP A 96 -6.49 10.96 20.60
C ASP A 96 -7.87 10.88 21.27
N GLU A 97 -8.45 12.05 21.59
CA GLU A 97 -9.77 12.14 22.24
C GLU A 97 -10.87 11.38 21.47
N THR A 98 -10.79 11.35 20.14
CA THR A 98 -11.78 10.66 19.30
C THR A 98 -11.60 9.14 19.37
N ALA A 99 -10.35 8.65 19.35
CA ALA A 99 -10.03 7.24 19.50
C ALA A 99 -10.38 6.74 20.90
N LEU A 100 -10.06 7.52 21.92
CA LEU A 100 -10.38 7.22 23.31
C LEU A 100 -11.90 7.17 23.55
N ALA A 101 -12.66 8.16 23.06
CA ALA A 101 -14.11 8.18 23.19
C ALA A 101 -14.78 6.95 22.56
N ARG A 102 -14.30 6.53 21.39
CA ARG A 102 -14.78 5.31 20.70
C ARG A 102 -14.42 4.06 21.49
N PHE A 103 -13.15 3.92 21.90
CA PHE A 103 -12.70 2.81 22.73
C PHE A 103 -13.57 2.64 23.98
N LEU A 104 -13.83 3.72 24.70
CA LEU A 104 -14.68 3.71 25.88
C LEU A 104 -16.15 3.36 25.55
N SER A 105 -16.66 3.83 24.40
CA SER A 105 -18.02 3.50 23.94
C SER A 105 -18.15 2.02 23.59
N GLU A 106 -17.16 1.45 22.90
CA GLU A 106 -17.13 0.03 22.53
C GLU A 106 -16.96 -0.86 23.76
N ALA A 107 -16.04 -0.51 24.67
CA ALA A 107 -15.87 -1.21 25.94
C ALA A 107 -17.17 -1.22 26.77
N LYS A 108 -17.90 -0.11 26.78
CA LYS A 108 -19.23 -0.03 27.41
C LYS A 108 -20.28 -0.94 26.73
N SER A 109 -20.20 -1.09 25.42
CA SER A 109 -21.11 -1.96 24.67
C SER A 109 -20.83 -3.44 24.95
N VAL A 110 -19.55 -3.83 24.97
CA VAL A 110 -19.12 -5.17 25.38
C VAL A 110 -19.49 -5.44 26.85
N GLY A 111 -19.33 -4.47 27.75
CA GLY A 111 -19.67 -4.57 29.18
C GLY A 111 -21.17 -4.82 29.46
N LYS A 112 -22.05 -4.53 28.50
CA LYS A 112 -23.48 -4.85 28.57
C LYS A 112 -23.79 -6.27 28.07
N LEU A 113 -22.88 -6.90 27.36
CA LEU A 113 -23.06 -8.22 26.77
C LEU A 113 -22.65 -9.29 27.80
N THR A 114 -23.60 -10.00 28.37
CA THR A 114 -23.36 -11.13 29.26
C THR A 114 -23.74 -12.42 28.55
N HIS A 115 -22.76 -13.25 28.20
CA HIS A 115 -22.96 -14.53 27.53
C HIS A 115 -21.90 -15.55 27.91
N ALA A 116 -22.25 -16.83 27.99
CA ALA A 116 -21.33 -17.90 28.37
C ALA A 116 -20.06 -17.98 27.50
N ASN A 117 -20.17 -17.62 26.21
CA ASN A 117 -19.07 -17.67 25.25
C ASN A 117 -18.50 -16.27 24.90
N VAL A 118 -18.63 -15.30 25.81
CA VAL A 118 -18.01 -13.97 25.69
C VAL A 118 -17.31 -13.66 27.03
N VAL A 119 -16.06 -13.17 26.96
CA VAL A 119 -15.31 -12.74 28.14
C VAL A 119 -15.99 -11.53 28.76
N SER A 120 -16.34 -11.62 30.07
CA SER A 120 -17.04 -10.57 30.76
C SER A 120 -16.11 -9.37 31.05
N VAL A 121 -16.55 -8.18 30.71
CA VAL A 121 -15.89 -6.92 31.13
C VAL A 121 -16.50 -6.53 32.49
N HIS A 122 -15.63 -6.36 33.47
CA HIS A 122 -16.03 -6.09 34.85
C HIS A 122 -16.00 -4.61 35.20
N ASP A 123 -15.00 -3.87 34.67
CA ASP A 123 -14.79 -2.48 34.99
C ASP A 123 -13.98 -1.77 33.92
N ILE A 124 -14.05 -0.44 33.89
CA ILE A 124 -13.22 0.43 33.07
C ILE A 124 -12.68 1.50 33.99
N GLY A 125 -11.36 1.63 34.07
CA GLY A 125 -10.70 2.57 34.96
C GLY A 125 -9.69 3.46 34.28
N GLN A 126 -9.24 4.46 35.04
CA GLN A 126 -8.19 5.37 34.68
C GLN A 126 -7.25 5.56 35.85
N GLU A 127 -5.94 5.52 35.65
CA GLU A 127 -4.92 5.86 36.64
C GLU A 127 -3.94 6.86 36.01
N GLY A 128 -4.00 8.11 36.44
CA GLY A 128 -3.30 9.22 35.78
C GLY A 128 -3.75 9.40 34.33
N ARG A 129 -2.86 9.16 33.36
CA ARG A 129 -3.17 9.18 31.91
C ARG A 129 -3.47 7.80 31.36
N ALA A 130 -3.28 6.74 32.12
CA ALA A 130 -3.45 5.37 31.68
C ALA A 130 -4.90 4.92 31.80
N TYR A 131 -5.54 4.54 30.71
CA TYR A 131 -6.87 3.92 30.68
C TYR A 131 -6.73 2.41 30.63
N PHE A 132 -7.60 1.69 31.34
CA PHE A 132 -7.56 0.23 31.38
C PHE A 132 -8.95 -0.38 31.45
N ILE A 133 -9.06 -1.61 30.93
CA ILE A 133 -10.26 -2.44 31.01
C ILE A 133 -9.96 -3.62 31.92
N VAL A 134 -10.86 -3.88 32.86
CA VAL A 134 -10.80 -5.05 33.74
C VAL A 134 -11.77 -6.10 33.25
N MET A 135 -11.29 -7.32 33.05
CA MET A 135 -12.06 -8.40 32.48
C MET A 135 -11.83 -9.72 33.21
N GLU A 136 -12.69 -10.67 32.94
CA GLU A 136 -12.59 -12.04 33.42
C GLU A 136 -11.23 -12.65 33.07
N LEU A 137 -10.55 -13.27 34.05
CA LEU A 137 -9.28 -13.98 33.83
C LEU A 137 -9.58 -15.36 33.24
N MET A 138 -8.96 -15.64 32.10
CA MET A 138 -9.10 -16.91 31.38
C MET A 138 -7.88 -17.80 31.65
N PRO A 139 -7.97 -18.81 32.52
CA PRO A 139 -6.80 -19.57 32.96
C PRO A 139 -6.28 -20.57 31.92
N GLY A 140 -7.08 -20.96 30.95
CA GLY A 140 -6.70 -21.93 29.91
C GLY A 140 -5.91 -21.35 28.74
N GLY A 141 -5.59 -20.04 28.76
CA GLY A 141 -4.87 -19.38 27.68
C GLY A 141 -5.70 -19.21 26.39
N SER A 142 -5.06 -18.86 25.30
CA SER A 142 -5.72 -18.72 24.00
C SER A 142 -5.80 -20.05 23.23
N VAL A 143 -6.72 -20.14 22.31
CA VAL A 143 -6.79 -21.27 21.37
C VAL A 143 -5.54 -21.31 20.47
N ALA A 144 -4.93 -20.14 20.19
CA ALA A 144 -3.68 -20.06 19.44
C ALA A 144 -2.51 -20.73 20.13
N ASP A 145 -2.45 -20.71 21.47
CA ASP A 145 -1.36 -21.32 22.24
C ASP A 145 -1.32 -22.85 22.09
N GLY A 146 -2.42 -23.49 21.76
CA GLY A 146 -2.53 -24.92 21.49
C GLY A 146 -2.49 -25.29 20.02
N LEU A 147 -2.33 -24.30 19.12
CA LEU A 147 -2.32 -24.53 17.67
C LEU A 147 -0.89 -24.70 17.18
N ASP A 148 -0.53 -25.93 16.83
CA ASP A 148 0.78 -26.27 16.26
C ASP A 148 0.58 -26.77 14.81
N MET A 149 1.47 -26.35 13.89
CA MET A 149 1.47 -26.82 12.51
C MET A 149 1.66 -28.35 12.38
N ALA A 150 2.34 -28.96 13.34
CA ALA A 150 2.54 -30.41 13.40
C ALA A 150 1.35 -31.16 14.03
N HIS A 151 0.56 -30.48 14.88
CA HIS A 151 -0.51 -31.08 15.66
C HIS A 151 -1.76 -30.17 15.65
N PRO A 152 -2.52 -30.14 14.54
CA PRO A 152 -3.78 -29.42 14.50
C PRO A 152 -4.80 -30.01 15.49
N TYR A 153 -5.81 -29.23 15.85
CA TYR A 153 -6.92 -29.73 16.65
C TYR A 153 -7.63 -30.90 15.97
N SER A 154 -8.13 -31.86 16.75
CA SER A 154 -8.99 -32.88 16.21
C SER A 154 -10.24 -32.25 15.58
N VAL A 155 -10.82 -32.89 14.56
CA VAL A 155 -12.00 -32.35 13.85
C VAL A 155 -13.13 -32.02 14.84
N LEU A 156 -13.40 -32.90 15.81
CA LEU A 156 -14.45 -32.67 16.80
C LEU A 156 -14.14 -31.49 17.75
N GLU A 157 -12.91 -31.38 18.19
CA GLU A 157 -12.47 -30.29 19.08
C GLU A 157 -12.49 -28.93 18.34
N ALA A 158 -11.93 -28.86 17.12
CA ALA A 158 -11.99 -27.67 16.28
C ALA A 158 -13.45 -27.23 16.04
N THR A 159 -14.35 -28.20 15.75
CA THR A 159 -15.76 -27.91 15.54
C THR A 159 -16.43 -27.37 16.81
N ARG A 160 -16.11 -27.92 18.00
CA ARG A 160 -16.65 -27.41 19.29
C ARG A 160 -16.15 -26.01 19.60
N ILE A 161 -14.89 -25.72 19.37
CA ILE A 161 -14.29 -24.37 19.54
C ILE A 161 -15.05 -23.37 18.68
N VAL A 162 -15.31 -23.70 17.40
CA VAL A 162 -16.00 -22.81 16.46
C VAL A 162 -17.49 -22.68 16.80
N ILE A 163 -18.13 -23.72 17.33
CA ILE A 163 -19.51 -23.65 17.87
C ILE A 163 -19.58 -22.65 19.02
N ASP A 164 -18.69 -22.75 19.99
CA ASP A 164 -18.66 -21.83 21.14
C ASP A 164 -18.42 -20.39 20.70
N ALA A 165 -17.46 -20.18 19.79
CA ALA A 165 -17.21 -18.87 19.18
C ALA A 165 -18.44 -18.36 18.40
N GLY A 166 -19.10 -19.22 17.63
CA GLY A 166 -20.33 -18.89 16.89
C GLY A 166 -21.47 -18.44 17.80
N LYS A 167 -21.65 -19.10 18.97
CA LYS A 167 -22.64 -18.70 19.99
C LYS A 167 -22.32 -17.31 20.56
N GLY A 168 -21.05 -17.03 20.86
CA GLY A 168 -20.61 -15.70 21.29
C GLY A 168 -20.88 -14.63 20.24
N LEU A 169 -20.58 -14.91 18.96
CA LEU A 169 -20.89 -14.00 17.86
C LEU A 169 -22.39 -13.79 17.68
N ALA A 170 -23.21 -14.83 17.75
CA ALA A 170 -24.66 -14.69 17.65
C ALA A 170 -25.22 -13.73 18.70
N ALA A 171 -24.73 -13.83 19.95
CA ALA A 171 -25.12 -12.93 21.03
C ALA A 171 -24.64 -11.48 20.80
N ALA A 172 -23.43 -11.28 20.27
CA ALA A 172 -22.90 -9.96 19.95
C ALA A 172 -23.66 -9.32 18.76
N HIS A 173 -23.93 -10.08 17.71
CA HIS A 173 -24.66 -9.59 16.53
C HIS A 173 -26.11 -9.23 16.84
N ALA A 174 -26.74 -9.92 17.81
CA ALA A 174 -28.09 -9.58 18.25
C ALA A 174 -28.19 -8.17 18.87
N VAL A 175 -27.09 -7.64 19.41
CA VAL A 175 -26.98 -6.26 19.91
C VAL A 175 -26.25 -5.34 18.94
N GLN A 176 -26.13 -5.73 17.66
CA GLN A 176 -25.47 -5.00 16.58
C GLN A 176 -23.97 -4.72 16.84
N LEU A 177 -23.32 -5.54 17.64
CA LEU A 177 -21.90 -5.48 17.90
C LEU A 177 -21.15 -6.43 16.97
N VAL A 178 -20.28 -5.90 16.09
CA VAL A 178 -19.43 -6.66 15.17
C VAL A 178 -18.03 -6.75 15.77
N HIS A 179 -17.44 -7.95 15.77
CA HIS A 179 -16.14 -8.20 16.43
C HIS A 179 -14.94 -7.67 15.63
N ARG A 180 -14.93 -7.84 14.32
CA ARG A 180 -13.92 -7.32 13.36
C ARG A 180 -12.49 -7.85 13.48
N ASP A 181 -12.19 -8.72 14.44
CA ASP A 181 -10.86 -9.32 14.64
C ASP A 181 -10.94 -10.78 15.13
N MET A 182 -11.84 -11.57 14.54
CA MET A 182 -11.97 -12.99 14.87
C MET A 182 -10.73 -13.76 14.40
N LYS A 183 -10.05 -14.43 15.34
CA LYS A 183 -8.87 -15.27 15.09
C LYS A 183 -8.59 -16.18 16.29
N PRO A 184 -7.78 -17.25 16.17
CA PRO A 184 -7.49 -18.18 17.28
C PRO A 184 -6.95 -17.49 18.54
N ALA A 185 -6.17 -16.41 18.41
CA ALA A 185 -5.61 -15.67 19.56
C ALA A 185 -6.67 -14.92 20.40
N ASN A 186 -7.83 -14.61 19.81
CA ASN A 186 -8.95 -13.93 20.47
C ASN A 186 -10.03 -14.91 20.98
N LEU A 187 -9.74 -16.21 20.95
CA LEU A 187 -10.55 -17.27 21.50
C LEU A 187 -9.89 -17.82 22.74
N MET A 188 -10.47 -17.58 23.91
CA MET A 188 -9.89 -17.93 25.22
C MET A 188 -10.54 -19.16 25.81
N LYS A 189 -9.76 -20.08 26.36
CA LYS A 189 -10.25 -21.30 27.01
C LYS A 189 -10.55 -21.05 28.50
N ALA A 190 -11.76 -21.35 28.92
CA ALA A 190 -12.15 -21.34 30.32
C ALA A 190 -11.69 -22.62 31.04
N ALA A 191 -11.79 -22.62 32.38
CA ALA A 191 -11.37 -23.75 33.20
C ALA A 191 -12.20 -25.04 32.93
N ASP A 192 -13.43 -24.90 32.47
CA ASP A 192 -14.32 -26.01 32.11
C ASP A 192 -14.10 -26.52 30.68
N GLY A 193 -13.16 -25.94 29.95
CA GLY A 193 -12.87 -26.27 28.56
C GLY A 193 -13.75 -25.56 27.52
N SER A 194 -14.75 -24.77 27.95
CA SER A 194 -15.53 -23.92 27.05
C SER A 194 -14.68 -22.78 26.47
N VAL A 195 -15.07 -22.25 25.31
CA VAL A 195 -14.36 -21.16 24.66
C VAL A 195 -15.16 -19.86 24.72
N LYS A 196 -14.49 -18.76 25.05
CA LYS A 196 -15.05 -17.42 25.08
C LYS A 196 -14.32 -16.48 24.14
N ILE A 197 -15.05 -15.60 23.47
CA ILE A 197 -14.51 -14.54 22.63
C ILE A 197 -14.02 -13.39 23.50
N THR A 198 -12.84 -12.88 23.21
CA THR A 198 -12.28 -11.67 23.83
C THR A 198 -11.88 -10.64 22.75
N ASP A 199 -11.52 -9.43 23.18
CA ASP A 199 -10.96 -8.39 22.30
C ASP A 199 -11.85 -8.03 21.10
N PHE A 200 -13.14 -7.81 21.38
CA PHE A 200 -14.02 -7.16 20.40
C PHE A 200 -13.34 -5.90 19.91
N GLY A 201 -13.15 -5.75 18.61
CA GLY A 201 -12.37 -4.77 17.87
C GLY A 201 -12.13 -3.37 18.43
N LEU A 202 -11.95 -3.27 19.75
CA LEU A 202 -11.80 -2.04 20.56
C LEU A 202 -10.73 -1.06 20.01
N ALA A 203 -9.89 -1.53 19.08
CA ALA A 203 -8.81 -0.74 18.50
C ALA A 203 -8.90 -0.57 16.97
N LYS A 204 -9.86 -1.21 16.26
CA LYS A 204 -9.90 -1.24 14.80
C LYS A 204 -10.96 -0.34 14.14
N THR A 205 -11.63 0.51 14.90
CA THR A 205 -12.80 1.28 14.40
C THR A 205 -12.45 2.59 13.70
N THR A 206 -11.28 2.74 13.13
CA THR A 206 -11.06 3.89 12.25
C THR A 206 -10.50 3.43 10.90
N SER A 207 -11.15 3.90 9.84
CA SER A 207 -10.57 4.03 8.49
C SER A 207 -9.16 4.68 8.50
N ALA A 208 -8.78 5.38 9.57
CA ALA A 208 -7.43 5.87 9.84
C ALA A 208 -6.47 4.72 10.23
N ARG A 209 -6.89 3.73 11.03
CA ARG A 209 -6.02 2.67 11.52
C ARG A 209 -5.88 1.44 10.62
N THR A 210 -6.85 1.18 9.76
CA THR A 210 -6.58 0.29 8.61
C THR A 210 -5.51 0.93 7.73
N ARG A 211 -5.39 2.26 7.72
CA ARG A 211 -4.28 3.01 7.12
C ARG A 211 -2.98 2.91 7.95
N GLU A 212 -3.03 2.98 9.27
CA GLU A 212 -1.86 2.85 10.17
C GLU A 212 -1.29 1.44 10.22
N ILE A 213 -2.10 0.40 10.05
CA ILE A 213 -1.66 -1.00 9.98
C ILE A 213 -0.82 -1.26 8.73
N THR A 214 -1.04 -0.50 7.65
CA THR A 214 -0.21 -0.55 6.45
C THR A 214 0.98 0.42 6.48
N GLN A 215 0.96 1.45 7.35
CA GLN A 215 1.97 2.50 7.41
C GLN A 215 3.31 2.07 8.02
N ALA A 216 3.32 1.19 8.99
CA ALA A 216 4.55 0.90 9.74
C ALA A 216 5.34 -0.30 9.19
N GLY A 217 4.88 -0.97 8.09
CA GLY A 217 5.46 -2.27 7.72
C GLY A 217 5.32 -3.33 8.84
N LEU A 218 4.89 -2.92 10.01
CA LEU A 218 4.53 -3.71 11.18
C LEU A 218 3.02 -3.92 11.12
N VAL A 219 2.62 -5.02 10.47
CA VAL A 219 1.26 -5.53 10.61
C VAL A 219 1.06 -5.93 12.05
N VAL A 220 0.43 -5.06 12.83
CA VAL A 220 -0.12 -5.43 14.13
C VAL A 220 -1.34 -6.30 13.87
N GLY A 221 -1.12 -7.60 13.78
CA GLY A 221 -2.09 -8.63 13.46
C GLY A 221 -1.91 -9.16 12.04
N THR A 222 -1.66 -10.45 11.95
CA THR A 222 -1.47 -11.15 10.70
C THR A 222 -2.79 -11.17 9.91
N PRO A 223 -2.84 -10.77 8.62
CA PRO A 223 -4.08 -10.58 7.85
C PRO A 223 -4.79 -11.89 7.49
N TYR A 224 -4.30 -13.03 7.97
CA TYR A 224 -4.79 -14.37 7.61
C TYR A 224 -6.27 -14.63 7.93
N PHE A 225 -6.90 -13.75 8.69
CA PHE A 225 -8.30 -13.89 9.11
C PHE A 225 -9.19 -12.71 8.66
N MET A 226 -8.64 -11.74 7.91
CA MET A 226 -9.40 -10.59 7.41
C MET A 226 -10.42 -11.01 6.37
N SER A 227 -11.62 -10.44 6.42
CA SER A 227 -12.60 -10.59 5.35
C SER A 227 -12.23 -9.75 4.12
N PRO A 228 -12.70 -10.09 2.90
CA PRO A 228 -12.46 -9.30 1.69
C PRO A 228 -12.80 -7.82 1.86
N GLU A 229 -13.94 -7.51 2.49
CA GLU A 229 -14.39 -6.14 2.74
C GLU A 229 -13.49 -5.40 3.74
N GLN A 230 -12.87 -6.09 4.70
CA GLN A 230 -11.86 -5.50 5.56
C GLN A 230 -10.56 -5.21 4.81
N CYS A 231 -10.13 -6.12 3.93
CA CYS A 231 -8.97 -5.93 3.07
C CYS A 231 -9.15 -4.74 2.12
N ASP A 232 -10.38 -4.55 1.61
CA ASP A 232 -10.75 -3.46 0.69
C ASP A 232 -11.16 -2.16 1.40
N ALA A 233 -11.10 -2.10 2.74
CA ALA A 233 -11.59 -0.99 3.55
C ALA A 233 -13.06 -0.60 3.26
N LYS A 234 -13.89 -1.56 2.86
CA LYS A 234 -15.34 -1.42 2.66
C LYS A 234 -16.11 -1.49 3.98
N PRO A 235 -17.40 -1.08 4.01
CA PRO A 235 -18.23 -1.25 5.20
C PRO A 235 -18.29 -2.71 5.66
N VAL A 236 -18.11 -2.93 6.95
CA VAL A 236 -18.04 -4.24 7.60
C VAL A 236 -19.32 -4.49 8.39
N ASP A 237 -19.94 -5.67 8.21
CA ASP A 237 -21.09 -6.12 8.97
C ASP A 237 -20.84 -7.47 9.68
N ALA A 238 -21.87 -8.05 10.28
CA ALA A 238 -21.81 -9.33 10.99
C ALA A 238 -21.24 -10.48 10.14
N ARG A 239 -21.44 -10.46 8.82
CA ARG A 239 -20.96 -11.50 7.89
C ARG A 239 -19.44 -11.47 7.70
N SER A 240 -18.78 -10.36 8.04
CA SER A 240 -17.32 -10.28 8.09
C SER A 240 -16.74 -11.14 9.21
N ASP A 241 -17.39 -11.16 10.38
CA ASP A 241 -16.99 -12.04 11.49
C ASP A 241 -17.18 -13.52 11.13
N LEU A 242 -18.23 -13.87 10.37
CA LEU A 242 -18.46 -15.23 9.91
C LEU A 242 -17.38 -15.69 8.92
N TYR A 243 -16.91 -14.81 8.06
CA TYR A 243 -15.74 -15.05 7.19
C TYR A 243 -14.50 -15.36 8.02
N SER A 244 -14.19 -14.50 8.99
CA SER A 244 -13.02 -14.64 9.86
C SER A 244 -13.12 -15.90 10.75
N LEU A 245 -14.34 -16.30 11.16
CA LEU A 245 -14.57 -17.55 11.88
C LEU A 245 -14.37 -18.77 10.98
N GLY A 246 -14.75 -18.69 9.68
CA GLY A 246 -14.45 -19.72 8.67
C GLY A 246 -12.96 -19.90 8.45
N ALA A 247 -12.20 -18.77 8.35
CA ALA A 247 -10.74 -18.77 8.26
C ALA A 247 -10.08 -19.35 9.53
N THR A 248 -10.66 -19.05 10.70
CA THR A 248 -10.24 -19.65 11.98
C THR A 248 -10.45 -21.15 11.98
N TYR A 249 -11.64 -21.62 11.54
CA TYR A 249 -11.94 -23.06 11.45
C TYR A 249 -10.98 -23.81 10.54
N TYR A 250 -10.65 -23.21 9.37
CA TYR A 250 -9.62 -23.74 8.49
C TYR A 250 -8.27 -23.92 9.23
N SER A 251 -7.84 -22.88 9.95
CA SER A 251 -6.56 -22.95 10.69
C SER A 251 -6.57 -24.02 11.78
N LEU A 252 -7.65 -24.16 12.53
CA LEU A 252 -7.76 -25.16 13.59
C LEU A 252 -7.68 -26.59 13.05
N LEU A 253 -8.26 -26.85 11.86
CA LEU A 253 -8.30 -28.17 11.23
C LEU A 253 -7.00 -28.54 10.52
N THR A 254 -6.25 -27.57 10.03
CA THR A 254 -5.08 -27.79 9.18
C THR A 254 -3.75 -27.48 9.86
N GLY A 255 -3.75 -26.75 10.98
CA GLY A 255 -2.55 -26.17 11.59
C GLY A 255 -1.94 -25.03 10.78
N LYS A 256 -2.50 -24.69 9.60
CA LYS A 256 -2.01 -23.62 8.73
C LYS A 256 -3.06 -22.52 8.57
N ASN A 257 -2.62 -21.27 8.44
CA ASN A 257 -3.53 -20.19 8.12
C ASN A 257 -3.94 -20.22 6.64
N PRO A 258 -5.13 -19.73 6.27
CA PRO A 258 -5.48 -19.54 4.87
C PRO A 258 -4.46 -18.65 4.16
N TYR A 259 -4.05 -19.04 2.95
CA TYR A 259 -3.07 -18.29 2.13
C TYR A 259 -1.69 -18.09 2.78
N GLN A 260 -1.32 -18.91 3.78
CA GLN A 260 -0.05 -18.79 4.50
C GLN A 260 1.18 -19.00 3.62
N GLU A 261 1.08 -19.72 2.51
CA GLU A 261 2.18 -19.95 1.56
C GLU A 261 2.49 -18.72 0.71
N SER A 262 1.71 -17.65 0.86
CA SER A 262 1.95 -16.36 0.23
C SER A 262 3.12 -15.62 0.89
N ASN A 263 4.07 -15.15 0.08
CA ASN A 263 5.33 -14.56 0.54
C ASN A 263 5.20 -13.13 1.11
N SER A 264 4.00 -12.56 1.15
CA SER A 264 3.77 -11.22 1.71
C SER A 264 2.36 -11.05 2.27
N VAL A 265 2.21 -10.13 3.21
CA VAL A 265 0.93 -9.69 3.80
C VAL A 265 -0.10 -9.33 2.73
N ILE A 266 0.34 -8.63 1.68
CA ILE A 266 -0.53 -8.19 0.58
C ILE A 266 -1.02 -9.38 -0.25
N GLN A 267 -0.17 -10.39 -0.47
CA GLN A 267 -0.61 -11.61 -1.16
C GLN A 267 -1.63 -12.38 -0.33
N VAL A 268 -1.51 -12.41 0.99
CA VAL A 268 -2.53 -12.97 1.89
C VAL A 268 -3.84 -12.20 1.74
N MET A 269 -3.82 -10.87 1.79
CA MET A 269 -5.00 -10.01 1.60
C MET A 269 -5.62 -10.22 0.20
N TYR A 270 -4.80 -10.30 -0.85
CA TYR A 270 -5.27 -10.62 -2.20
C TYR A 270 -5.93 -12.01 -2.25
N GLY A 271 -5.34 -13.02 -1.59
CA GLY A 271 -5.94 -14.34 -1.43
C GLY A 271 -7.33 -14.26 -0.79
N HIS A 272 -7.49 -13.42 0.23
CA HIS A 272 -8.79 -13.17 0.85
C HIS A 272 -9.77 -12.48 -0.10
N CYS A 273 -9.34 -11.49 -0.88
CA CYS A 273 -10.22 -10.76 -1.80
C CYS A 273 -10.60 -11.55 -3.04
N GLN A 274 -9.63 -12.21 -3.70
CA GLN A 274 -9.82 -12.77 -5.04
C GLN A 274 -9.26 -14.18 -5.23
N GLY A 275 -8.42 -14.67 -4.31
CA GLY A 275 -7.84 -16.01 -4.39
C GLY A 275 -8.90 -17.10 -4.23
N GLU A 276 -8.66 -18.28 -4.81
CA GLU A 276 -9.49 -19.46 -4.61
C GLU A 276 -9.52 -19.83 -3.12
N ILE A 277 -10.69 -20.21 -2.60
CA ILE A 277 -10.82 -20.60 -1.19
C ILE A 277 -10.08 -21.93 -0.99
N PRO A 278 -9.07 -21.99 -0.11
CA PRO A 278 -8.28 -23.20 0.04
C PRO A 278 -9.12 -24.34 0.66
N ASP A 279 -9.10 -25.50 0.03
CA ASP A 279 -9.78 -26.69 0.55
C ASP A 279 -8.93 -27.29 1.69
N PRO A 280 -9.42 -27.37 2.93
CA PRO A 280 -8.65 -27.92 4.05
C PRO A 280 -8.27 -29.39 3.83
N ARG A 281 -9.00 -30.13 2.98
CA ARG A 281 -8.74 -31.53 2.66
C ARG A 281 -7.51 -31.73 1.78
N SER A 282 -7.04 -30.69 1.11
CA SER A 282 -5.77 -30.74 0.39
C SER A 282 -4.56 -30.89 1.33
N ILE A 283 -4.70 -30.42 2.58
CA ILE A 283 -3.68 -30.55 3.63
C ILE A 283 -3.94 -31.79 4.48
N ASN A 284 -5.18 -32.02 4.90
CA ASN A 284 -5.56 -33.19 5.71
C ASN A 284 -6.80 -33.88 5.10
N PRO A 285 -6.61 -34.94 4.31
CA PRO A 285 -7.70 -35.68 3.67
C PRO A 285 -8.71 -36.33 4.64
N ALA A 286 -8.37 -36.44 5.93
CA ALA A 286 -9.29 -36.99 6.94
C ALA A 286 -10.38 -35.99 7.37
N ILE A 287 -10.29 -34.72 6.96
CA ILE A 287 -11.32 -33.72 7.25
C ILE A 287 -12.62 -34.07 6.49
N PRO A 288 -13.77 -34.16 7.20
CA PRO A 288 -15.05 -34.44 6.55
C PRO A 288 -15.44 -33.39 5.51
N THR A 289 -16.06 -33.84 4.43
CA THR A 289 -16.54 -32.95 3.35
C THR A 289 -17.49 -31.86 3.88
N ALA A 290 -18.30 -32.18 4.92
CA ALA A 290 -19.18 -31.21 5.55
C ALA A 290 -18.41 -30.03 6.19
N CYS A 291 -17.26 -30.29 6.84
CA CYS A 291 -16.42 -29.22 7.39
C CYS A 291 -15.85 -28.33 6.28
N ALA A 292 -15.35 -28.92 5.18
CA ALA A 292 -14.85 -28.20 4.03
C ALA A 292 -15.95 -27.34 3.37
N ALA A 293 -17.17 -27.85 3.29
CA ALA A 293 -18.31 -27.09 2.74
C ALA A 293 -18.69 -25.89 3.62
N ILE A 294 -18.66 -26.04 4.96
CA ILE A 294 -18.90 -24.94 5.89
C ILE A 294 -17.84 -23.85 5.71
N ILE A 295 -16.56 -24.22 5.66
CA ILE A 295 -15.44 -23.29 5.44
C ILE A 295 -15.61 -22.57 4.11
N SER A 296 -15.88 -23.30 3.03
CA SER A 296 -16.05 -22.72 1.69
C SER A 296 -17.20 -21.71 1.66
N ARG A 297 -18.34 -22.01 2.32
CA ARG A 297 -19.46 -21.07 2.38
C ARG A 297 -19.17 -19.87 3.29
N ALA A 298 -18.60 -20.08 4.46
CA ALA A 298 -18.25 -19.00 5.37
C ALA A 298 -17.22 -18.04 4.75
N MET A 299 -16.25 -18.56 4.01
CA MET A 299 -15.19 -17.80 3.35
C MET A 299 -15.54 -17.36 1.91
N ALA A 300 -16.81 -17.43 1.51
CA ALA A 300 -17.22 -16.89 0.21
C ALA A 300 -16.85 -15.41 0.07
N LYS A 301 -16.43 -15.00 -1.13
CA LYS A 301 -15.90 -13.65 -1.35
C LYS A 301 -16.96 -12.58 -1.21
N SER A 302 -18.14 -12.79 -1.84
CA SER A 302 -19.28 -11.92 -1.66
C SER A 302 -20.00 -12.23 -0.34
N PRO A 303 -20.28 -11.21 0.51
CA PRO A 303 -21.05 -11.41 1.75
C PRO A 303 -22.42 -12.08 1.55
N GLU A 304 -23.04 -11.88 0.38
CA GLU A 304 -24.34 -12.45 0.02
C GLU A 304 -24.30 -13.99 -0.15
N ASP A 305 -23.13 -14.54 -0.51
CA ASP A 305 -22.94 -15.97 -0.70
C ASP A 305 -22.57 -16.71 0.60
N ARG A 306 -22.33 -15.96 1.69
CA ARG A 306 -22.01 -16.49 3.01
C ARG A 306 -23.26 -16.92 3.78
N TYR A 307 -23.06 -17.34 4.99
CA TYR A 307 -24.16 -17.48 5.97
C TYR A 307 -24.73 -16.10 6.27
N PRO A 308 -26.07 -15.91 6.23
CA PRO A 308 -26.67 -14.61 6.53
C PRO A 308 -26.57 -14.22 8.01
N SER A 309 -26.44 -15.21 8.92
CA SER A 309 -26.23 -14.99 10.34
C SER A 309 -25.40 -16.11 10.99
N ALA A 310 -24.92 -15.84 12.20
CA ALA A 310 -24.22 -16.83 13.01
C ALA A 310 -25.12 -18.03 13.38
N VAL A 311 -26.42 -17.82 13.43
CA VAL A 311 -27.38 -18.87 13.77
C VAL A 311 -27.43 -19.97 12.70
N GLU A 312 -27.43 -19.58 11.42
CA GLU A 312 -27.41 -20.58 10.33
C GLU A 312 -26.07 -21.30 10.24
N LEU A 313 -24.95 -20.60 10.49
CA LEU A 313 -23.64 -21.24 10.58
C LEU A 313 -23.58 -22.26 11.72
N LEU A 314 -24.14 -21.93 12.89
CA LEU A 314 -24.22 -22.81 14.05
C LEU A 314 -25.03 -24.09 13.75
N ALA A 315 -26.12 -23.99 13.04
CA ALA A 315 -26.95 -25.16 12.69
C ALA A 315 -26.14 -26.21 11.89
N ASP A 316 -25.32 -25.77 10.92
CA ASP A 316 -24.49 -26.67 10.13
C ASP A 316 -23.33 -27.24 10.97
N LEU A 317 -22.70 -26.44 11.83
CA LEU A 317 -21.61 -26.87 12.72
C LEU A 317 -22.12 -27.91 13.76
N GLU A 318 -23.28 -27.67 14.36
CA GLU A 318 -23.90 -28.58 15.34
C GLU A 318 -24.28 -29.92 14.71
N ALA A 319 -24.78 -29.91 13.45
CA ALA A 319 -25.05 -31.14 12.71
C ALA A 319 -23.77 -31.97 12.46
N VAL A 320 -22.66 -31.28 12.11
CA VAL A 320 -21.36 -31.94 11.97
C VAL A 320 -20.89 -32.51 13.30
N ALA A 321 -20.95 -31.75 14.40
CA ALA A 321 -20.55 -32.21 15.73
C ALA A 321 -21.35 -33.41 16.21
N ALA A 322 -22.64 -33.43 15.96
CA ALA A 322 -23.53 -34.57 16.27
C ALA A 322 -23.11 -35.83 15.52
N THR A 323 -22.78 -35.69 14.24
CA THR A 323 -22.29 -36.81 13.38
C THR A 323 -20.96 -37.34 13.88
N LEU A 324 -20.03 -36.47 14.24
CA LEU A 324 -18.69 -36.81 14.72
C LEU A 324 -18.71 -37.48 16.12
N SER A 325 -19.70 -37.11 16.94
CA SER A 325 -19.86 -37.66 18.30
C SER A 325 -20.60 -39.03 18.33
N GLY A 326 -21.01 -39.55 17.19
CA GLY A 326 -21.77 -40.80 17.11
C GLY A 326 -23.21 -40.70 17.67
N ALA A 327 -23.66 -39.48 18.00
CA ALA A 327 -24.96 -39.25 18.61
C ALA A 327 -26.11 -39.14 17.59
N ALA A 328 -25.87 -39.24 16.31
CA ALA A 328 -26.89 -39.17 15.26
C ALA A 328 -26.57 -40.10 14.08
N ARG A 329 -27.28 -41.20 14.00
CA ARG A 329 -27.82 -41.69 12.73
C ARG A 329 -29.13 -40.92 12.51
N ILE A 330 -29.04 -39.74 11.97
CA ILE A 330 -30.23 -39.03 11.45
C ILE A 330 -30.09 -39.09 9.95
N ASP A 331 -30.97 -39.88 9.29
CA ASP A 331 -31.26 -39.73 7.89
C ASP A 331 -31.72 -38.27 7.68
N LEU A 332 -30.90 -37.48 7.01
CA LEU A 332 -31.28 -36.16 6.55
C LEU A 332 -32.46 -36.32 5.61
N PRO A 333 -33.64 -35.74 5.89
CA PRO A 333 -34.70 -35.68 4.92
C PRO A 333 -34.18 -34.86 3.73
N SER A 334 -34.17 -35.49 2.55
CA SER A 334 -33.97 -34.82 1.29
C SER A 334 -35.00 -33.71 1.16
N GLN A 335 -34.64 -32.48 1.47
CA GLN A 335 -35.47 -31.32 1.15
C GLN A 335 -35.45 -31.09 -0.36
N SER A 336 -36.40 -31.78 -1.03
CA SER A 336 -36.91 -31.39 -2.32
C SER A 336 -37.65 -30.07 -2.16
N GLY A 337 -37.00 -28.96 -2.46
CA GLY A 337 -37.64 -27.64 -2.40
C GLY A 337 -36.71 -26.43 -2.47
N ALA A 338 -35.56 -26.55 -3.07
CA ALA A 338 -34.76 -25.39 -3.43
C ALA A 338 -34.67 -25.30 -4.96
N ARG A 339 -34.94 -24.12 -5.48
CA ARG A 339 -34.84 -23.78 -6.90
C ARG A 339 -33.54 -24.29 -7.47
N LYS A 340 -33.62 -25.19 -8.47
CA LYS A 340 -32.50 -25.69 -9.25
C LYS A 340 -31.75 -24.54 -9.89
N ALA A 341 -30.54 -24.28 -9.44
CA ALA A 341 -29.52 -23.75 -10.30
C ALA A 341 -29.08 -24.86 -11.28
N PRO A 342 -28.97 -24.60 -12.58
CA PRO A 342 -28.59 -25.65 -13.53
C PRO A 342 -27.16 -26.12 -13.28
N PRO A 343 -26.90 -27.42 -13.34
CA PRO A 343 -25.55 -27.94 -13.23
C PRO A 343 -24.74 -27.51 -14.47
N PHE A 344 -23.56 -26.96 -14.29
CA PHE A 344 -22.57 -26.84 -15.32
C PHE A 344 -22.08 -28.24 -15.70
N SER A 345 -22.73 -28.83 -16.68
CA SER A 345 -22.27 -30.01 -17.40
C SER A 345 -21.35 -29.51 -18.51
N VAL A 346 -20.06 -29.86 -18.44
CA VAL A 346 -19.16 -29.80 -19.58
C VAL A 346 -19.56 -30.92 -20.54
N ALA A 347 -20.53 -30.64 -21.42
CA ALA A 347 -20.81 -31.49 -22.56
C ALA A 347 -19.99 -31.02 -23.76
N ALA A 348 -19.19 -31.92 -24.28
CA ALA A 348 -18.46 -31.72 -25.53
C ALA A 348 -19.43 -31.28 -26.64
N GLN A 349 -19.14 -30.19 -27.32
CA GLN A 349 -19.89 -29.69 -28.46
C GLN A 349 -19.65 -30.61 -29.69
N PRO A 350 -20.69 -31.08 -30.34
CA PRO A 350 -20.54 -31.71 -31.65
C PRO A 350 -20.25 -30.62 -32.73
N PRO A 351 -19.58 -30.97 -33.86
CA PRO A 351 -19.18 -29.99 -34.86
C PRO A 351 -20.41 -29.40 -35.56
N VAL A 352 -20.50 -28.08 -35.57
CA VAL A 352 -21.57 -27.32 -36.23
C VAL A 352 -21.35 -27.38 -37.74
N SER A 353 -22.27 -27.98 -38.45
CA SER A 353 -22.25 -28.08 -39.92
C SER A 353 -22.35 -26.71 -40.60
N ALA A 354 -21.59 -26.52 -41.69
CA ALA A 354 -21.36 -25.28 -42.40
C ALA A 354 -22.58 -24.57 -43.03
N ARG A 355 -23.81 -24.99 -42.78
CA ARG A 355 -25.02 -24.44 -43.45
C ARG A 355 -25.75 -23.30 -42.70
N LYS A 356 -25.30 -22.92 -41.47
CA LYS A 356 -25.93 -21.82 -40.71
C LYS A 356 -25.13 -20.52 -40.68
N ARG A 357 -24.00 -20.43 -41.42
CA ARG A 357 -23.19 -19.21 -41.47
C ARG A 357 -23.64 -18.18 -42.53
N LEU A 358 -24.63 -18.46 -43.35
CA LEU A 358 -25.06 -17.55 -44.45
C LEU A 358 -26.21 -16.63 -44.09
N LEU A 359 -26.85 -16.78 -42.91
CA LEU A 359 -28.01 -15.94 -42.54
C LEU A 359 -27.72 -14.88 -41.48
N ILE A 360 -26.52 -14.84 -40.88
CA ILE A 360 -26.13 -13.81 -39.92
C ILE A 360 -25.30 -12.68 -40.55
N GLY A 361 -24.76 -12.88 -41.78
CA GLY A 361 -24.03 -11.87 -42.55
C GLY A 361 -24.90 -10.85 -43.27
N GLY A 362 -26.19 -11.10 -43.46
CA GLY A 362 -27.09 -10.22 -44.18
C GLY A 362 -27.70 -9.06 -43.37
N GLY A 363 -27.80 -9.21 -42.04
CA GLY A 363 -28.41 -8.20 -41.18
C GLY A 363 -27.49 -7.04 -40.83
N ALA A 364 -26.19 -7.27 -40.71
CA ALA A 364 -25.24 -6.25 -40.32
C ALA A 364 -24.89 -5.29 -41.50
N GLY A 365 -24.95 -5.79 -42.75
CA GLY A 365 -24.73 -5.00 -43.94
C GLY A 365 -25.89 -4.00 -44.24
N ALA A 366 -27.12 -4.40 -43.97
CA ALA A 366 -28.29 -3.54 -44.16
C ALA A 366 -28.39 -2.42 -43.12
N ALA A 367 -27.97 -2.66 -41.89
CA ALA A 367 -27.94 -1.64 -40.83
C ALA A 367 -26.85 -0.59 -41.07
N ALA A 368 -25.68 -0.99 -41.58
CA ALA A 368 -24.57 -0.06 -41.92
C ALA A 368 -24.92 0.85 -43.10
N LEU A 369 -25.65 0.36 -44.12
CA LEU A 369 -26.10 1.15 -45.26
C LEU A 369 -27.23 2.12 -44.89
N LEU A 370 -28.12 1.78 -43.95
CA LEU A 370 -29.15 2.67 -43.42
C LEU A 370 -28.57 3.82 -42.58
N ILE A 371 -27.52 3.57 -41.80
CA ILE A 371 -26.83 4.59 -41.01
C ILE A 371 -26.05 5.52 -41.96
N LEU A 372 -25.41 5.02 -43.02
CA LEU A 372 -24.72 5.81 -44.00
C LEU A 372 -25.67 6.68 -44.81
N ALA A 373 -26.86 6.19 -45.14
CA ALA A 373 -27.91 6.96 -45.84
C ALA A 373 -28.53 8.07 -44.98
N LEU A 374 -28.62 7.86 -43.63
CA LEU A 374 -29.10 8.88 -42.69
C LEU A 374 -28.06 9.99 -42.46
N VAL A 375 -26.77 9.66 -42.47
CA VAL A 375 -25.69 10.67 -42.33
C VAL A 375 -25.54 11.53 -43.59
N LEU A 376 -25.88 11.00 -44.78
CA LEU A 376 -25.79 11.73 -46.04
C LEU A 376 -27.06 12.55 -46.36
N TRP A 377 -28.13 12.45 -45.56
CA TRP A 377 -29.41 13.14 -45.80
C TRP A 377 -29.65 14.27 -44.81
N GLN A 378 -28.63 15.00 -44.37
CA GLN A 378 -28.81 16.27 -43.66
C GLN A 378 -28.76 17.45 -44.62
N PRO A 379 -29.85 18.25 -44.79
CA PRO A 379 -29.79 19.45 -45.62
C PRO A 379 -29.01 20.54 -44.89
N TRP A 380 -27.99 21.05 -45.56
CA TRP A 380 -27.24 22.24 -45.17
C TRP A 380 -28.18 23.45 -45.10
N ARG A 381 -28.36 24.01 -43.90
CA ARG A 381 -28.90 25.34 -43.72
C ARG A 381 -27.76 26.31 -43.46
N ALA A 382 -27.53 27.19 -44.41
CA ALA A 382 -26.63 28.32 -44.31
C ALA A 382 -27.17 29.33 -43.30
N ALA A 383 -26.30 29.83 -42.43
CA ALA A 383 -26.57 30.96 -41.55
C ALA A 383 -26.40 32.28 -42.32
N PRO A 384 -27.26 33.31 -42.10
CA PRO A 384 -27.05 34.62 -42.70
C PRO A 384 -26.10 35.47 -41.86
N LEU A 385 -25.25 36.22 -42.56
CA LEU A 385 -24.35 37.25 -42.03
C LEU A 385 -25.15 38.44 -41.50
N ALA A 386 -24.84 38.91 -40.30
CA ALA A 386 -25.36 40.10 -39.69
C ALA A 386 -24.60 41.35 -40.17
N ASP A 387 -25.31 42.29 -40.72
CA ASP A 387 -24.83 43.62 -41.13
C ASP A 387 -24.85 44.60 -39.95
N LYS A 388 -23.89 45.52 -39.90
CA LYS A 388 -23.75 46.58 -38.92
C LYS A 388 -24.48 47.82 -39.36
N ASN A 389 -24.97 48.56 -38.39
CA ASN A 389 -25.32 49.97 -38.31
C ASN A 389 -26.81 50.31 -38.20
N SER A 390 -27.20 50.89 -37.07
CA SER A 390 -27.62 52.24 -37.00
C SER A 390 -28.08 52.66 -35.61
N ALA A 391 -27.70 53.84 -35.25
CA ALA A 391 -27.98 54.53 -34.00
C ALA A 391 -29.32 55.28 -34.04
N ALA A 392 -29.79 55.60 -32.86
CA ALA A 392 -30.52 56.82 -32.43
C ALA A 392 -32.05 56.75 -32.22
N THR A 393 -32.33 57.22 -31.09
CA THR A 393 -33.34 58.16 -30.57
C THR A 393 -34.54 57.63 -29.79
N ALA A 394 -34.58 58.28 -28.63
CA ALA A 394 -35.47 58.34 -27.51
C ALA A 394 -36.97 58.41 -27.78
N ALA A 395 -37.79 57.93 -26.86
CA ALA A 395 -38.85 58.69 -26.21
C ALA A 395 -39.49 57.92 -25.03
N GLU A 396 -39.71 58.65 -23.97
CA GLU A 396 -40.36 58.27 -22.70
C GLU A 396 -41.83 57.82 -22.90
N THR A 397 -42.27 56.88 -22.01
CA THR A 397 -43.55 57.01 -21.29
C THR A 397 -43.72 55.92 -20.24
N GLY A 398 -43.94 56.34 -19.00
CA GLY A 398 -44.90 55.86 -18.00
C GLY A 398 -44.84 54.47 -17.42
N ALA A 399 -44.36 54.36 -16.18
CA ALA A 399 -44.49 53.19 -15.30
C ALA A 399 -45.89 53.01 -14.65
N PRO A 400 -46.23 51.82 -14.17
CA PRO A 400 -46.60 51.66 -12.76
C PRO A 400 -45.89 50.49 -12.05
N PRO A 401 -45.95 50.42 -10.67
CA PRO A 401 -44.89 49.90 -9.83
C PRO A 401 -44.91 48.38 -9.71
N ALA A 402 -43.73 47.82 -9.74
CA ALA A 402 -43.49 46.41 -9.56
C ALA A 402 -43.42 46.01 -8.08
N ALA A 403 -44.01 44.87 -7.78
CA ALA A 403 -43.95 44.22 -6.49
C ALA A 403 -42.54 43.77 -6.13
N ALA A 404 -42.15 43.91 -4.87
CA ALA A 404 -40.85 43.53 -4.33
C ALA A 404 -40.60 42.03 -4.45
N GLN A 405 -39.51 41.69 -5.13
CA GLN A 405 -38.88 40.34 -5.09
C GLN A 405 -37.97 40.24 -3.86
N PRO A 406 -37.89 39.03 -3.19
CA PRO A 406 -36.97 38.82 -2.08
C PRO A 406 -35.50 38.88 -2.55
N PRO A 407 -34.55 39.22 -1.70
CA PRO A 407 -33.15 39.43 -2.07
C PRO A 407 -32.53 38.12 -2.57
N ARG A 408 -32.02 38.14 -3.78
CA ARG A 408 -31.16 37.09 -4.30
C ARG A 408 -29.88 37.08 -3.43
N SER A 409 -29.65 35.96 -2.76
CA SER A 409 -28.40 35.66 -2.09
C SER A 409 -27.22 35.90 -3.04
N GLY A 410 -26.31 36.76 -2.63
CA GLY A 410 -25.14 37.15 -3.40
C GLY A 410 -24.30 35.92 -3.76
N LEU A 411 -23.97 35.86 -5.04
CA LEU A 411 -22.85 35.00 -5.49
C LEU A 411 -21.59 35.43 -4.74
N PRO A 412 -20.76 34.52 -4.29
CA PRO A 412 -19.49 34.86 -3.67
C PRO A 412 -18.69 35.73 -4.66
N GLN A 413 -18.19 36.88 -4.19
CA GLN A 413 -17.27 37.69 -4.96
C GLN A 413 -16.12 36.82 -5.40
N ALA A 414 -15.84 36.76 -6.70
CA ALA A 414 -14.67 36.09 -7.24
C ALA A 414 -13.43 36.74 -6.59
N GLY A 415 -12.70 35.99 -5.81
CA GLY A 415 -11.36 36.37 -5.34
C GLY A 415 -10.45 36.63 -6.57
N PRO A 416 -9.24 37.18 -6.37
CA PRO A 416 -8.31 37.42 -7.44
C PRO A 416 -8.11 36.13 -8.25
N ALA A 417 -8.13 36.23 -9.58
CA ALA A 417 -8.00 35.09 -10.48
C ALA A 417 -6.65 34.37 -10.24
N VAL A 418 -6.70 33.10 -9.85
CA VAL A 418 -5.50 32.27 -9.64
C VAL A 418 -5.05 31.76 -11.02
N PRO A 419 -3.78 31.96 -11.41
CA PRO A 419 -3.28 31.44 -12.68
C PRO A 419 -3.55 29.93 -12.82
N GLY A 420 -3.98 29.48 -14.01
CA GLY A 420 -4.26 28.08 -14.27
C GLY A 420 -5.54 27.49 -13.64
N ILE A 421 -6.29 28.28 -12.85
CA ILE A 421 -7.57 27.85 -12.27
C ILE A 421 -8.72 28.56 -12.96
N THR A 422 -9.63 27.81 -13.58
CA THR A 422 -10.86 28.32 -14.19
C THR A 422 -12.09 27.77 -13.45
N ALA A 423 -13.28 28.11 -13.92
CA ALA A 423 -14.52 27.52 -13.39
C ALA A 423 -14.62 26.01 -13.64
N THR A 424 -13.98 25.50 -14.69
CA THR A 424 -14.12 24.11 -15.18
C THR A 424 -12.81 23.32 -15.20
N GLU A 425 -11.65 23.97 -15.10
CA GLU A 425 -10.35 23.33 -15.25
C GLU A 425 -9.32 23.80 -14.23
N ILE A 426 -8.40 22.89 -13.91
CA ILE A 426 -7.12 23.13 -13.26
C ILE A 426 -6.05 22.77 -14.28
N VAL A 427 -5.27 23.75 -14.73
CA VAL A 427 -4.26 23.58 -15.77
C VAL A 427 -2.87 23.42 -15.15
N LEU A 428 -2.20 22.33 -15.49
CA LEU A 428 -0.84 21.99 -15.01
C LEU A 428 0.12 22.02 -16.20
N GLY A 429 1.40 22.31 -15.93
CA GLY A 429 2.46 22.35 -16.94
C GLY A 429 3.53 21.28 -16.70
N MET A 430 4.08 20.75 -17.79
CA MET A 430 5.20 19.82 -17.79
C MET A 430 6.18 20.16 -18.91
N SER A 431 7.50 20.07 -18.63
CA SER A 431 8.55 20.04 -19.65
C SER A 431 9.35 18.76 -19.53
N GLY A 432 9.53 18.08 -20.65
CA GLY A 432 10.28 16.83 -20.68
C GLY A 432 10.68 16.44 -22.10
N PRO A 433 11.59 15.48 -22.26
CA PRO A 433 11.99 14.97 -23.56
C PRO A 433 10.91 14.03 -24.13
N PHE A 434 10.17 14.48 -25.14
CA PHE A 434 9.24 13.65 -25.89
C PHE A 434 9.83 13.20 -27.24
N ASN A 435 10.98 13.74 -27.61
CA ASN A 435 11.78 13.41 -28.77
C ASN A 435 13.23 13.15 -28.38
N GLY A 436 14.03 12.60 -29.31
CA GLY A 436 15.46 12.37 -29.13
C GLY A 436 15.83 11.13 -28.31
N PRO A 437 17.10 11.02 -27.87
CA PRO A 437 17.65 9.82 -27.23
C PRO A 437 17.03 9.50 -25.85
N ALA A 438 16.49 10.48 -25.14
CA ALA A 438 15.92 10.34 -23.78
C ALA A 438 14.37 10.32 -23.78
N ARG A 439 13.71 10.22 -24.94
CA ARG A 439 12.26 10.39 -25.10
C ARG A 439 11.40 9.50 -24.21
N GLU A 440 11.86 8.28 -23.88
CA GLU A 440 11.07 7.33 -23.09
C GLU A 440 10.94 7.79 -21.61
N LEU A 441 11.83 8.67 -21.14
CA LEU A 441 11.73 9.26 -19.80
C LEU A 441 10.58 10.26 -19.73
N GLY A 442 10.50 11.20 -20.70
CA GLY A 442 9.42 12.18 -20.75
C GLY A 442 8.07 11.51 -21.01
N ARG A 443 8.03 10.63 -22.01
CA ARG A 443 6.84 9.88 -22.37
C ARG A 443 6.30 9.05 -21.20
N GLY A 444 7.17 8.32 -20.50
CA GLY A 444 6.77 7.53 -19.33
C GLY A 444 6.14 8.39 -18.24
N MET A 445 6.78 9.50 -17.85
CA MET A 445 6.23 10.43 -16.86
C MET A 445 4.86 10.97 -17.28
N GLN A 446 4.73 11.45 -18.52
CA GLN A 446 3.46 11.96 -19.05
C GLN A 446 2.35 10.89 -19.00
N VAL A 447 2.63 9.67 -19.47
CA VAL A 447 1.69 8.54 -19.44
C VAL A 447 1.20 8.27 -18.03
N GLY A 448 2.10 8.28 -17.05
CA GLY A 448 1.74 8.07 -15.64
C GLY A 448 0.83 9.15 -15.08
N LEU A 449 1.23 10.42 -15.26
CA LEU A 449 0.46 11.58 -14.81
C LEU A 449 -0.96 11.59 -15.39
N GLU A 450 -1.05 11.48 -16.71
CA GLU A 450 -2.33 11.53 -17.42
C GLU A 450 -3.22 10.33 -17.09
N THR A 451 -2.65 9.14 -16.86
CA THR A 451 -3.44 7.95 -16.47
C THR A 451 -4.21 8.19 -15.17
N TYR A 452 -3.59 8.84 -14.17
CA TYR A 452 -4.28 9.18 -12.94
C TYR A 452 -5.26 10.35 -13.11
N PHE A 453 -4.88 11.38 -13.86
CA PHE A 453 -5.74 12.54 -14.10
C PHE A 453 -7.00 12.19 -14.90
N ASP A 454 -6.91 11.24 -15.84
CA ASP A 454 -8.07 10.75 -16.57
C ASP A 454 -9.09 10.08 -15.65
N ASP A 455 -8.66 9.28 -14.66
CA ASP A 455 -9.53 8.69 -13.67
C ASP A 455 -10.17 9.75 -12.76
N VAL A 456 -9.40 10.75 -12.33
CA VAL A 456 -9.93 11.90 -11.57
C VAL A 456 -10.98 12.65 -12.39
N ASN A 457 -10.71 12.90 -13.65
CA ASN A 457 -11.58 13.64 -14.57
C ASN A 457 -12.87 12.90 -14.88
N GLU A 458 -12.81 11.56 -15.03
CA GLU A 458 -13.99 10.72 -15.23
C GLU A 458 -14.91 10.70 -14.00
N ARG A 459 -14.33 10.76 -12.80
CA ARG A 459 -15.06 10.85 -11.53
C ARG A 459 -15.64 12.24 -11.24
N GLY A 460 -15.51 13.21 -12.16
CA GLY A 460 -16.04 14.56 -12.05
C GLY A 460 -15.02 15.63 -11.70
N GLY A 461 -13.73 15.29 -11.69
CA GLY A 461 -12.63 16.22 -11.39
C GLY A 461 -12.52 16.59 -9.90
N ILE A 462 -11.72 17.60 -9.58
CA ILE A 462 -11.55 18.11 -8.22
C ILE A 462 -12.46 19.35 -8.04
N ALA A 463 -13.38 19.26 -7.10
CA ALA A 463 -14.39 20.29 -6.87
C ALA A 463 -15.13 20.71 -8.16
N GLY A 464 -15.42 19.75 -9.05
CA GLY A 464 -16.11 19.95 -10.33
C GLY A 464 -15.22 20.49 -11.46
N ARG A 465 -13.90 20.63 -11.24
CA ARG A 465 -12.92 21.05 -12.25
C ARG A 465 -12.12 19.88 -12.76
N LYS A 466 -11.96 19.77 -14.08
CA LYS A 466 -11.08 18.77 -14.69
C LYS A 466 -9.62 19.21 -14.62
N ILE A 467 -8.72 18.27 -14.44
CA ILE A 467 -7.28 18.51 -14.53
C ILE A 467 -6.85 18.38 -16.00
N ARG A 468 -6.13 19.38 -16.50
CA ARG A 468 -5.56 19.37 -17.86
C ARG A 468 -4.04 19.59 -17.77
N LEU A 469 -3.27 18.67 -18.34
CA LEU A 469 -1.82 18.75 -18.44
C LEU A 469 -1.41 19.34 -19.78
N ILE A 470 -0.54 20.36 -19.77
CA ILE A 470 0.16 20.87 -20.94
C ILE A 470 1.60 20.37 -20.87
N ALA A 471 1.97 19.48 -21.79
CA ALA A 471 3.30 18.90 -21.87
C ALA A 471 4.05 19.45 -23.07
N LEU A 472 5.22 20.07 -22.83
CA LEU A 472 6.06 20.68 -23.86
C LEU A 472 7.40 19.93 -23.99
N ASP A 473 7.79 19.65 -25.25
CA ASP A 473 9.04 18.96 -25.57
C ASP A 473 10.26 19.83 -25.37
N ASP A 474 11.20 19.40 -24.54
CA ASP A 474 12.51 20.04 -24.41
C ASP A 474 13.64 19.23 -25.06
N GLY A 475 13.41 18.01 -25.54
CA GLY A 475 14.43 17.13 -26.14
C GLY A 475 15.61 16.87 -25.23
N TYR A 476 15.45 17.02 -23.91
CA TYR A 476 16.50 16.94 -22.90
C TYR A 476 17.55 18.05 -23.01
N GLU A 477 17.14 19.24 -23.55
CA GLU A 477 18.00 20.41 -23.73
C GLU A 477 17.62 21.54 -22.74
N PRO A 478 18.57 22.03 -21.90
CA PRO A 478 18.29 23.00 -20.85
C PRO A 478 17.66 24.32 -21.33
N ASP A 479 18.15 24.85 -22.45
CA ASP A 479 17.63 26.13 -22.98
C ASP A 479 16.20 26.00 -23.51
N ARG A 480 15.84 24.83 -24.07
CA ARG A 480 14.45 24.53 -24.47
C ARG A 480 13.56 24.35 -23.24
N ALA A 481 14.05 23.71 -22.19
CA ALA A 481 13.28 23.57 -20.95
C ALA A 481 12.99 24.95 -20.32
N LEU A 482 13.94 25.88 -20.34
CA LEU A 482 13.71 27.26 -19.90
C LEU A 482 12.66 27.96 -20.79
N ALA A 483 12.75 27.82 -22.12
CA ALA A 483 11.76 28.39 -23.04
C ALA A 483 10.36 27.83 -22.78
N ASN A 484 10.24 26.53 -22.52
CA ASN A 484 8.99 25.89 -22.14
C ASN A 484 8.40 26.48 -20.83
N MET A 485 9.23 26.73 -19.81
CA MET A 485 8.75 27.41 -18.60
C MET A 485 8.28 28.84 -18.86
N GLN A 486 8.95 29.57 -19.74
CA GLN A 486 8.52 30.92 -20.14
C GLN A 486 7.18 30.91 -20.87
N GLU A 487 6.91 29.86 -21.65
CA GLU A 487 5.62 29.65 -22.32
C GLU A 487 4.51 29.26 -21.34
N LEU A 488 4.76 28.23 -20.50
CA LEU A 488 3.80 27.70 -19.53
C LEU A 488 3.42 28.71 -18.43
N LEU A 489 4.31 29.61 -18.05
CA LEU A 489 4.05 30.59 -16.99
C LEU A 489 3.77 32.00 -17.49
N GLY A 490 4.00 32.25 -18.79
CA GLY A 490 3.78 33.58 -19.40
C GLY A 490 2.60 33.64 -20.34
N LYS A 491 2.53 32.74 -21.30
CA LYS A 491 1.47 32.76 -22.37
C LYS A 491 0.24 31.93 -22.00
N GLU A 492 0.48 30.77 -21.38
CA GLU A 492 -0.58 29.85 -20.96
C GLU A 492 -0.42 29.57 -19.45
N PRO A 493 -0.82 30.55 -18.60
CA PRO A 493 -0.51 30.47 -17.18
C PRO A 493 -1.10 29.20 -16.56
N VAL A 494 -0.22 28.29 -16.15
CA VAL A 494 -0.55 27.06 -15.43
C VAL A 494 -0.55 27.30 -13.93
N PHE A 495 -1.30 26.46 -13.19
CA PHE A 495 -1.40 26.55 -11.74
C PHE A 495 -0.14 26.03 -11.04
N ALA A 496 0.46 24.96 -11.56
CA ALA A 496 1.69 24.36 -11.05
C ALA A 496 2.45 23.66 -12.19
N ILE A 497 3.75 23.46 -11.97
CA ILE A 497 4.60 22.62 -12.82
C ILE A 497 4.72 21.25 -12.16
N ILE A 498 4.51 20.18 -12.93
CA ILE A 498 4.53 18.79 -12.42
C ILE A 498 5.28 17.86 -13.36
N GLY A 499 6.06 16.92 -12.81
CA GLY A 499 6.64 15.82 -13.58
C GLY A 499 7.76 16.21 -14.54
N ASN A 500 8.41 17.34 -14.36
CA ASN A 500 9.54 17.75 -15.19
C ASN A 500 10.67 16.71 -15.20
N VAL A 501 11.32 16.53 -16.35
CA VAL A 501 12.31 15.47 -16.53
C VAL A 501 13.73 16.04 -16.71
N GLY A 502 14.62 15.57 -15.84
CA GLY A 502 16.06 15.77 -16.01
C GLY A 502 16.69 16.78 -15.08
N THR A 503 17.94 16.52 -14.71
CA THR A 503 18.74 17.40 -13.86
C THR A 503 19.18 18.67 -14.60
N PRO A 504 19.84 18.61 -15.77
CA PRO A 504 20.34 19.81 -16.45
C PRO A 504 19.19 20.73 -16.94
N THR A 505 18.06 20.15 -17.31
CA THR A 505 16.84 20.88 -17.70
C THR A 505 16.22 21.58 -16.50
N THR A 506 16.20 20.91 -15.34
CA THR A 506 15.72 21.48 -14.08
C THR A 506 16.66 22.58 -13.56
N GLU A 507 17.97 22.37 -13.58
CA GLU A 507 18.97 23.38 -13.16
C GLU A 507 18.79 24.70 -13.90
N LYS A 508 18.48 24.64 -15.20
CA LYS A 508 18.31 25.82 -16.04
C LYS A 508 16.97 26.50 -15.84
N SER A 509 15.89 25.72 -15.68
CA SER A 509 14.51 26.23 -15.69
C SER A 509 13.97 26.61 -14.31
N LEU A 510 14.42 25.92 -13.23
CA LEU A 510 13.92 26.13 -11.87
C LEU A 510 14.02 27.57 -11.36
N PRO A 511 15.12 28.33 -11.57
CA PRO A 511 15.21 29.71 -11.11
C PRO A 511 14.05 30.58 -11.66
N TYR A 512 13.65 30.38 -12.91
CA TYR A 512 12.53 31.10 -13.51
C TYR A 512 11.18 30.72 -12.87
N VAL A 513 10.96 29.41 -12.57
CA VAL A 513 9.75 28.93 -11.91
C VAL A 513 9.62 29.52 -10.51
N LEU A 514 10.73 29.56 -9.76
CA LEU A 514 10.78 30.14 -8.41
C LEU A 514 10.55 31.67 -8.42
N ASP A 515 11.11 32.40 -9.41
CA ASP A 515 10.84 33.85 -9.60
C ASP A 515 9.32 34.10 -9.81
N LYS A 516 8.62 33.19 -10.47
CA LYS A 516 7.17 33.24 -10.66
C LYS A 516 6.35 32.72 -9.48
N GLN A 517 7.00 32.32 -8.39
CA GLN A 517 6.35 31.75 -7.19
C GLN A 517 5.38 30.60 -7.52
N THR A 518 5.75 29.79 -8.51
CA THR A 518 4.94 28.66 -8.98
C THR A 518 5.42 27.37 -8.34
N LEU A 519 4.48 26.53 -7.92
CA LEU A 519 4.80 25.22 -7.36
C LEU A 519 5.46 24.32 -8.41
N PHE A 520 6.57 23.68 -8.04
CA PHE A 520 7.35 22.72 -8.82
C PHE A 520 7.32 21.36 -8.11
N PHE A 521 6.54 20.43 -8.63
CA PHE A 521 6.21 19.18 -7.96
C PHE A 521 6.65 17.95 -8.77
N GLY A 522 7.16 16.91 -8.09
CA GLY A 522 7.37 15.57 -8.64
C GLY A 522 8.31 15.54 -9.84
N ALA A 523 9.41 16.32 -9.83
CA ALA A 523 10.36 16.28 -10.93
C ALA A 523 11.09 14.94 -10.98
N PHE A 524 11.15 14.33 -12.17
CA PHE A 524 11.88 13.10 -12.44
C PHE A 524 13.39 13.40 -12.45
N THR A 525 13.93 13.66 -11.27
CA THR A 525 15.36 13.86 -10.99
C THR A 525 15.67 13.73 -9.51
N GLY A 526 16.76 13.03 -9.19
CA GLY A 526 17.27 12.85 -7.82
C GLY A 526 18.28 13.89 -7.37
N THR A 527 18.38 15.04 -8.06
CA THR A 527 19.39 16.07 -7.76
C THR A 527 19.21 16.72 -6.39
N LYS A 528 20.32 17.02 -5.72
CA LYS A 528 20.36 17.79 -4.47
C LYS A 528 19.80 19.22 -4.62
N LEU A 529 19.80 19.78 -5.84
CA LEU A 529 19.26 21.13 -6.12
C LEU A 529 17.82 21.29 -5.62
N LEU A 530 17.01 20.23 -5.72
CA LEU A 530 15.61 20.20 -5.30
C LEU A 530 15.42 19.78 -3.81
N ARG A 531 16.50 19.56 -3.09
CA ARG A 531 16.54 19.01 -1.72
C ARG A 531 17.45 19.86 -0.84
N LYS A 532 17.16 21.15 -0.81
CA LYS A 532 17.89 22.11 0.05
C LYS A 532 17.45 21.94 1.51
N ASP A 533 18.27 22.37 2.42
CA ASP A 533 17.98 22.48 3.84
C ASP A 533 18.31 23.91 4.30
N PRO A 534 17.31 24.73 4.67
CA PRO A 534 15.87 24.47 4.57
C PRO A 534 15.39 24.32 3.11
N PRO A 535 14.26 23.62 2.87
CA PRO A 535 13.75 23.40 1.53
C PRO A 535 13.24 24.67 0.87
N ASP A 536 13.36 24.75 -0.47
CA ASP A 536 12.71 25.81 -1.25
C ASP A 536 11.19 25.67 -1.11
N ARG A 537 10.51 26.74 -0.69
CA ARG A 537 9.06 26.74 -0.38
C ARG A 537 8.18 26.16 -1.49
N PHE A 538 8.54 26.35 -2.75
CA PHE A 538 7.75 25.97 -3.91
C PHE A 538 8.20 24.64 -4.55
N VAL A 539 9.10 23.90 -3.93
CA VAL A 539 9.67 22.66 -4.51
C VAL A 539 9.34 21.47 -3.64
N PHE A 540 8.67 20.46 -4.25
CA PHE A 540 8.32 19.21 -3.58
C PHE A 540 8.69 18.01 -4.46
N ASN A 541 9.26 16.98 -3.87
CA ASN A 541 9.77 15.80 -4.56
C ASN A 541 9.16 14.52 -3.98
N TYR A 542 8.78 13.59 -4.86
CA TYR A 542 8.36 12.26 -4.43
C TYR A 542 9.57 11.37 -4.12
N ARG A 543 10.48 11.24 -5.06
CA ARG A 543 11.52 10.20 -5.17
C ARG A 543 12.72 10.38 -4.24
N ALA A 544 13.38 9.24 -3.92
CA ALA A 544 14.72 9.24 -3.33
C ALA A 544 15.75 10.00 -4.20
N SER A 545 16.78 10.54 -3.55
CA SER A 545 17.86 11.27 -4.21
C SER A 545 18.87 10.33 -4.88
N TYR A 546 19.62 10.84 -5.85
CA TYR A 546 20.76 10.07 -6.42
C TYR A 546 21.82 9.71 -5.38
N GLU A 547 21.96 10.51 -4.33
CA GLU A 547 22.86 10.22 -3.22
C GLU A 547 22.43 8.97 -2.46
N GLU A 548 21.11 8.81 -2.21
CA GLU A 548 20.54 7.63 -1.59
C GLU A 548 20.65 6.40 -2.50
N GLU A 549 20.34 6.55 -3.80
CA GLU A 549 20.43 5.45 -4.76
C GLU A 549 21.88 4.95 -4.92
N THR A 550 22.82 5.84 -5.21
CA THR A 550 24.24 5.45 -5.41
C THR A 550 24.87 4.98 -4.12
N GLY A 551 24.44 5.53 -2.97
CA GLY A 551 24.85 5.08 -1.66
C GLY A 551 24.40 3.63 -1.38
N ALA A 552 23.16 3.30 -1.69
CA ALA A 552 22.65 1.94 -1.57
C ALA A 552 23.37 0.96 -2.50
N ILE A 553 23.65 1.35 -3.75
CA ILE A 553 24.44 0.55 -4.69
C ILE A 553 25.83 0.27 -4.14
N LEU A 554 26.57 1.30 -3.72
CA LEU A 554 27.95 1.12 -3.25
C LEU A 554 27.99 0.27 -1.97
N LYS A 555 27.05 0.48 -1.05
CA LYS A 555 26.92 -0.34 0.16
C LYS A 555 26.69 -1.81 -0.21
N TYR A 556 25.75 -2.09 -1.10
CA TYR A 556 25.47 -3.44 -1.60
C TYR A 556 26.69 -4.11 -2.25
N LEU A 557 27.42 -3.37 -3.11
CA LEU A 557 28.63 -3.90 -3.77
C LEU A 557 29.71 -4.29 -2.75
N VAL A 558 29.88 -3.48 -1.70
CA VAL A 558 30.93 -3.72 -0.67
C VAL A 558 30.47 -4.75 0.36
N GLU A 559 29.28 -4.60 0.93
CA GLU A 559 28.84 -5.41 2.08
C GLU A 559 28.27 -6.76 1.64
N VAL A 560 27.54 -6.83 0.53
CA VAL A 560 26.90 -8.05 0.05
C VAL A 560 27.80 -8.76 -0.98
N LYS A 561 28.24 -8.05 -2.02
CA LYS A 561 29.07 -8.64 -3.08
C LYS A 561 30.56 -8.74 -2.71
N ARG A 562 30.96 -8.17 -1.57
CA ARG A 562 32.34 -8.23 -1.06
C ARG A 562 33.36 -7.65 -2.04
N ILE A 563 32.97 -6.64 -2.81
CA ILE A 563 33.85 -5.91 -3.73
C ILE A 563 34.59 -4.84 -2.93
N LYS A 564 35.90 -4.73 -3.15
CA LYS A 564 36.70 -3.68 -2.52
C LYS A 564 36.41 -2.33 -3.14
N LEU A 565 36.53 -1.25 -2.38
CA LEU A 565 36.23 0.11 -2.84
C LEU A 565 37.08 0.51 -4.07
N GLU A 566 38.34 0.06 -4.15
CA GLU A 566 39.25 0.32 -5.26
C GLU A 566 38.87 -0.44 -6.54
N GLN A 567 37.97 -1.41 -6.45
CA GLN A 567 37.49 -2.23 -7.58
C GLN A 567 36.20 -1.66 -8.21
N VAL A 568 35.77 -0.48 -7.77
CA VAL A 568 34.56 0.19 -8.26
C VAL A 568 34.96 1.39 -9.11
N ALA A 569 34.29 1.54 -10.25
CA ALA A 569 34.38 2.73 -11.10
C ALA A 569 33.00 3.39 -11.24
N VAL A 570 32.96 4.62 -11.76
CA VAL A 570 31.72 5.34 -12.08
C VAL A 570 31.70 5.70 -13.56
N PHE A 571 30.61 5.35 -14.26
CA PHE A 571 30.28 5.82 -15.60
C PHE A 571 29.12 6.80 -15.53
N ALA A 572 29.31 8.06 -15.93
CA ALA A 572 28.33 9.11 -15.73
C ALA A 572 28.20 10.06 -16.93
N GLN A 573 27.00 10.66 -17.09
CA GLN A 573 26.80 11.76 -18.03
C GLN A 573 27.66 12.96 -17.62
N GLN A 574 28.20 13.70 -18.58
CA GLN A 574 29.10 14.83 -18.32
C GLN A 574 28.29 16.13 -18.14
N ASP A 575 27.48 16.20 -17.09
CA ASP A 575 26.69 17.36 -16.67
C ASP A 575 26.21 17.20 -15.22
N GLY A 576 25.34 18.09 -14.75
CA GLY A 576 24.80 18.08 -13.39
C GLY A 576 24.13 16.78 -12.98
N TYR A 577 23.58 15.99 -13.91
CA TYR A 577 23.02 14.66 -13.61
C TYR A 577 24.12 13.68 -13.18
N GLY A 578 25.13 13.52 -14.02
CA GLY A 578 26.24 12.63 -13.70
C GLY A 578 27.05 13.11 -12.50
N ASP A 579 27.19 14.44 -12.31
CA ASP A 579 27.85 15.02 -11.14
C ASP A 579 27.09 14.71 -9.84
N ALA A 580 25.77 14.81 -9.85
CA ALA A 580 24.94 14.50 -8.69
C ALA A 580 25.09 13.03 -8.25
N GLY A 581 25.04 12.08 -9.21
CA GLY A 581 25.25 10.67 -8.91
C GLY A 581 26.68 10.36 -8.47
N TYR A 582 27.69 10.93 -9.13
CA TYR A 582 29.10 10.77 -8.72
C TYR A 582 29.35 11.26 -7.30
N ASN A 583 28.80 12.43 -6.94
CA ASN A 583 28.95 12.99 -5.60
C ASN A 583 28.28 12.09 -4.53
N GLY A 584 27.20 11.42 -4.85
CA GLY A 584 26.58 10.42 -3.97
C GLY A 584 27.51 9.23 -3.72
N VAL A 585 28.15 8.69 -4.77
CA VAL A 585 29.17 7.64 -4.63
C VAL A 585 30.32 8.12 -3.75
N VAL A 586 30.87 9.31 -4.01
CA VAL A 586 31.98 9.91 -3.22
C VAL A 586 31.61 10.04 -1.74
N LYS A 587 30.39 10.47 -1.44
CA LYS A 587 29.92 10.62 -0.05
C LYS A 587 29.87 9.27 0.68
N MET A 588 29.30 8.25 0.04
CA MET A 588 29.26 6.90 0.62
C MET A 588 30.65 6.27 0.68
N LEU A 589 31.48 6.46 -0.35
CA LEU A 589 32.87 5.98 -0.37
C LEU A 589 33.64 6.48 0.85
N ARG A 590 33.54 7.79 1.15
CA ARG A 590 34.16 8.39 2.35
C ARG A 590 33.64 7.79 3.64
N LYS A 591 32.31 7.56 3.71
CA LYS A 591 31.67 6.93 4.88
C LYS A 591 32.20 5.51 5.12
N LEU A 592 32.52 4.79 4.04
CA LEU A 592 33.10 3.44 4.10
C LEU A 592 34.64 3.44 4.25
N GLY A 593 35.27 4.60 4.41
CA GLY A 593 36.72 4.73 4.60
C GLY A 593 37.55 4.68 3.33
N GLY A 594 36.91 4.84 2.17
CA GLY A 594 37.60 4.88 0.86
C GLY A 594 38.16 6.26 0.51
N ASP A 595 39.05 6.26 -0.45
CA ASP A 595 39.75 7.45 -0.96
C ASP A 595 39.15 7.89 -2.30
N PRO A 596 38.43 9.03 -2.38
CA PRO A 596 37.78 9.49 -3.62
C PRO A 596 38.76 9.80 -4.76
N ASP A 597 40.00 10.12 -4.44
CA ASP A 597 41.01 10.46 -5.46
C ASP A 597 41.45 9.21 -6.27
N LYS A 598 41.14 8.01 -5.75
CA LYS A 598 41.37 6.73 -6.42
C LYS A 598 40.14 6.22 -7.21
N LEU A 599 38.99 6.86 -7.07
CA LEU A 599 37.76 6.46 -7.74
C LEU A 599 37.82 6.84 -9.23
N LEU A 600 37.92 5.83 -10.09
CA LEU A 600 37.90 6.06 -11.52
C LEU A 600 36.51 6.56 -11.96
N ARG A 601 36.46 7.78 -12.52
CA ARG A 601 35.29 8.34 -13.17
C ARG A 601 35.53 8.42 -14.66
N VAL A 602 34.59 7.85 -15.45
CA VAL A 602 34.52 7.97 -16.92
C VAL A 602 33.15 8.50 -17.31
N GLY A 603 32.98 9.02 -18.52
CA GLY A 603 31.69 9.61 -18.89
C GLY A 603 31.48 9.77 -20.38
N TYR A 604 30.29 10.32 -20.73
CA TYR A 604 29.87 10.62 -22.09
C TYR A 604 29.10 11.96 -22.13
N ALA A 605 29.08 12.59 -23.33
CA ALA A 605 28.35 13.85 -23.51
C ALA A 605 26.82 13.61 -23.61
N ARG A 606 26.00 14.48 -22.94
CA ARG A 606 24.53 14.44 -23.00
C ARG A 606 24.04 14.35 -24.45
N ASN A 607 22.90 13.65 -24.62
CA ASN A 607 22.24 13.44 -25.90
C ASN A 607 23.11 12.73 -26.95
N THR A 608 24.20 12.08 -26.58
CA THR A 608 25.03 11.22 -27.45
C THR A 608 25.02 9.77 -26.97
N VAL A 609 25.48 8.88 -27.80
CA VAL A 609 25.79 7.47 -27.50
C VAL A 609 27.28 7.16 -27.67
N ASP A 610 28.11 8.17 -27.75
CA ASP A 610 29.56 8.01 -27.87
C ASP A 610 30.16 7.72 -26.48
N VAL A 611 30.47 6.46 -26.25
CA VAL A 611 31.03 5.92 -25.01
C VAL A 611 32.42 5.32 -25.22
N ALA A 612 32.97 5.43 -26.41
CA ALA A 612 34.21 4.73 -26.79
C ALA A 612 35.40 5.08 -25.88
N ALA A 613 35.58 6.36 -25.55
CA ALA A 613 36.63 6.80 -24.64
C ALA A 613 36.45 6.25 -23.22
N ALA A 614 35.22 6.23 -22.73
CA ALA A 614 34.88 5.67 -21.42
C ALA A 614 35.14 4.16 -21.35
N VAL A 615 34.75 3.43 -22.40
CA VAL A 615 35.01 1.98 -22.50
C VAL A 615 36.51 1.70 -22.52
N ALA A 616 37.29 2.43 -23.32
CA ALA A 616 38.72 2.24 -23.39
C ALA A 616 39.42 2.47 -22.03
N ALA A 617 38.97 3.45 -21.25
CA ALA A 617 39.50 3.71 -19.92
C ALA A 617 39.15 2.58 -18.94
N ILE A 618 37.91 2.03 -18.97
CA ILE A 618 37.49 0.89 -18.11
C ILE A 618 38.27 -0.38 -18.49
N VAL A 619 38.41 -0.68 -19.78
CA VAL A 619 39.14 -1.88 -20.24
C VAL A 619 40.61 -1.83 -19.86
N LYS A 620 41.21 -0.60 -19.83
CA LYS A 620 42.59 -0.39 -19.43
C LYS A 620 42.80 -0.46 -17.92
N ALA A 621 41.77 -0.22 -17.13
CA ALA A 621 41.87 -0.25 -15.67
C ALA A 621 41.99 -1.70 -15.19
N HIS A 622 42.98 -1.96 -14.32
CA HIS A 622 43.19 -3.29 -13.74
C HIS A 622 42.30 -3.47 -12.48
N ASP A 623 41.92 -4.71 -12.23
CA ASP A 623 41.21 -5.14 -11.00
C ASP A 623 39.81 -4.57 -10.78
N LEU A 624 39.19 -3.93 -11.76
CA LEU A 624 37.79 -3.52 -11.65
C LEU A 624 36.85 -4.73 -11.58
N ARG A 625 35.79 -4.61 -10.75
CA ARG A 625 34.75 -5.64 -10.56
C ARG A 625 33.35 -5.07 -10.74
N ALA A 626 33.16 -3.77 -10.58
CA ALA A 626 31.87 -3.13 -10.71
C ALA A 626 31.95 -1.72 -11.30
N VAL A 627 30.91 -1.30 -11.99
CA VAL A 627 30.70 0.07 -12.46
C VAL A 627 29.36 0.57 -11.96
N ILE A 628 29.38 1.65 -11.17
CA ILE A 628 28.17 2.41 -10.81
C ILE A 628 27.84 3.35 -11.96
N MET A 629 26.61 3.32 -12.44
CA MET A 629 26.24 3.93 -13.70
C MET A 629 25.18 5.01 -13.50
N VAL A 630 25.44 6.20 -14.05
CA VAL A 630 24.60 7.40 -14.00
C VAL A 630 24.40 7.95 -15.43
N PRO A 631 24.03 7.12 -16.40
CA PRO A 631 23.65 7.50 -17.76
C PRO A 631 22.14 7.41 -17.99
N THR A 632 21.68 7.89 -19.18
CA THR A 632 20.39 7.48 -19.74
C THR A 632 20.50 6.13 -20.44
N TYR A 633 19.35 5.50 -20.77
CA TYR A 633 19.29 4.09 -21.20
C TYR A 633 20.14 3.72 -22.43
N ARG A 634 20.19 4.55 -23.50
CA ARG A 634 20.93 4.24 -24.72
C ARG A 634 22.45 4.23 -24.52
N PRO A 635 23.07 5.27 -23.97
CA PRO A 635 24.50 5.21 -23.66
C PRO A 635 24.84 4.15 -22.61
N ALA A 636 23.92 3.85 -21.67
CA ALA A 636 24.08 2.73 -20.74
C ALA A 636 24.19 1.40 -21.47
N ALA A 637 23.21 1.08 -22.33
CA ALA A 637 23.20 -0.16 -23.11
C ALA A 637 24.44 -0.28 -24.00
N LYS A 638 24.82 0.80 -24.70
CA LYS A 638 26.01 0.83 -25.55
C LYS A 638 27.31 0.61 -24.78
N PHE A 639 27.43 1.23 -23.60
CA PHE A 639 28.58 1.04 -22.73
C PHE A 639 28.66 -0.39 -22.20
N ILE A 640 27.58 -0.96 -21.71
CA ILE A 640 27.52 -2.37 -21.25
C ILE A 640 27.92 -3.31 -22.38
N GLN A 641 27.35 -3.11 -23.58
CA GLN A 641 27.66 -3.91 -24.76
C GLN A 641 29.18 -3.90 -25.02
N MET A 642 29.77 -2.74 -25.19
CA MET A 642 31.16 -2.62 -25.59
C MET A 642 32.13 -3.13 -24.52
N VAL A 643 31.81 -2.97 -23.23
CA VAL A 643 32.64 -3.49 -22.13
C VAL A 643 32.58 -5.02 -22.07
N LYS A 644 31.38 -5.62 -22.23
CA LYS A 644 31.20 -7.09 -22.29
C LYS A 644 31.87 -7.67 -23.55
N ASP A 645 31.76 -7.00 -24.71
CA ASP A 645 32.40 -7.42 -25.98
C ASP A 645 33.95 -7.38 -25.88
N ALA A 646 34.50 -6.50 -25.03
CA ALA A 646 35.91 -6.47 -24.71
C ALA A 646 36.35 -7.54 -23.69
N GLY A 647 35.45 -8.46 -23.30
CA GLY A 647 35.74 -9.58 -22.42
C GLY A 647 35.85 -9.24 -20.95
N GLN A 648 35.30 -8.09 -20.53
CA GLN A 648 35.29 -7.69 -19.11
C GLN A 648 34.05 -8.27 -18.41
N ASP A 649 34.27 -8.99 -17.31
CA ASP A 649 33.21 -9.52 -16.43
C ASP A 649 33.01 -8.58 -15.23
N LEU A 650 32.16 -7.55 -15.41
CA LEU A 650 31.89 -6.51 -14.44
C LEU A 650 30.41 -6.51 -14.05
N ILE A 651 30.14 -6.15 -12.78
CA ILE A 651 28.78 -5.81 -12.33
C ILE A 651 28.45 -4.38 -12.77
N PHE A 652 27.33 -4.21 -13.48
CA PHE A 652 26.80 -2.91 -13.88
C PHE A 652 25.60 -2.57 -13.01
N ALA A 653 25.66 -1.44 -12.28
CA ALA A 653 24.60 -1.02 -11.36
C ALA A 653 24.17 0.42 -11.65
N ASN A 654 22.94 0.60 -12.12
CA ASN A 654 22.37 1.87 -12.59
C ASN A 654 21.46 2.50 -11.54
N VAL A 655 21.34 3.83 -11.54
CA VAL A 655 20.29 4.56 -10.84
C VAL A 655 18.98 4.55 -11.65
N SER A 656 17.85 4.71 -10.99
CA SER A 656 16.50 4.63 -11.57
C SER A 656 16.25 5.57 -12.76
N PHE A 657 16.88 6.74 -12.75
CA PHE A 657 16.79 7.73 -13.84
C PHE A 657 17.29 7.19 -15.18
N VAL A 658 18.02 6.08 -15.21
CA VAL A 658 18.44 5.45 -16.47
C VAL A 658 17.24 5.20 -17.41
N GLY A 659 16.04 5.03 -16.86
CA GLY A 659 14.85 4.62 -17.60
C GLY A 659 14.80 3.10 -17.72
N SER A 660 14.45 2.43 -16.63
CA SER A 660 14.67 0.99 -16.41
C SER A 660 14.10 0.11 -17.53
N ASN A 661 12.83 0.31 -17.92
CA ASN A 661 12.22 -0.49 -19.00
C ASN A 661 12.91 -0.24 -20.35
N ALA A 662 13.21 1.02 -20.68
CA ALA A 662 13.91 1.35 -21.93
C ALA A 662 15.34 0.77 -21.98
N LEU A 663 16.03 0.71 -20.81
CA LEU A 663 17.34 0.02 -20.74
C LEU A 663 17.18 -1.48 -20.97
N ALA A 664 16.19 -2.12 -20.37
CA ALA A 664 15.93 -3.54 -20.56
C ALA A 664 15.64 -3.86 -22.03
N ASP A 665 14.83 -3.04 -22.71
CA ASP A 665 14.51 -3.19 -24.13
C ASP A 665 15.76 -3.05 -25.03
N GLU A 666 16.58 -2.01 -24.81
CA GLU A 666 17.83 -1.81 -25.58
C GLU A 666 18.82 -2.99 -25.37
N LEU A 667 18.98 -3.46 -24.11
CA LEU A 667 19.87 -4.59 -23.81
C LEU A 667 19.36 -5.91 -24.40
N THR A 668 18.06 -6.15 -24.35
CA THR A 668 17.45 -7.38 -24.89
C THR A 668 17.57 -7.45 -26.40
N GLN A 669 17.44 -6.31 -27.10
CA GLN A 669 17.68 -6.24 -28.55
C GLN A 669 19.13 -6.56 -28.93
N LEU A 670 20.10 -6.28 -28.06
CA LEU A 670 21.51 -6.65 -28.27
C LEU A 670 21.76 -8.15 -28.06
N GLY A 671 20.95 -8.79 -27.21
CA GLY A 671 21.00 -10.23 -26.94
C GLY A 671 21.01 -10.57 -25.43
N PRO A 672 20.72 -11.82 -25.07
CA PRO A 672 20.44 -12.24 -23.69
C PRO A 672 21.63 -12.10 -22.73
N ASN A 673 22.84 -12.03 -23.24
CA ASN A 673 24.03 -11.89 -22.40
C ASN A 673 24.27 -10.45 -21.93
N TYR A 674 23.62 -9.45 -22.55
CA TYR A 674 23.86 -8.05 -22.21
C TYR A 674 22.95 -7.59 -21.07
N SER A 675 21.74 -8.14 -20.93
CA SER A 675 20.81 -7.83 -19.84
C SER A 675 21.13 -8.58 -18.54
N ASP A 676 21.63 -9.82 -18.63
CA ASP A 676 21.83 -10.70 -17.48
C ASP A 676 22.74 -10.07 -16.40
N GLY A 677 22.22 -9.97 -15.18
CA GLY A 677 22.95 -9.47 -14.02
C GLY A 677 23.06 -7.94 -13.93
N VAL A 678 22.44 -7.15 -14.83
CA VAL A 678 22.44 -5.69 -14.75
C VAL A 678 21.50 -5.22 -13.64
N ILE A 679 22.06 -4.50 -12.68
CA ILE A 679 21.33 -3.98 -11.51
C ILE A 679 20.80 -2.59 -11.85
N VAL A 680 19.56 -2.31 -11.39
CA VAL A 680 18.97 -0.97 -11.43
C VAL A 680 18.28 -0.70 -10.10
N THR A 681 18.62 0.42 -9.45
CA THR A 681 17.84 0.92 -8.31
C THR A 681 16.52 1.51 -8.80
N GLN A 682 15.51 1.48 -7.95
CA GLN A 682 14.20 2.02 -8.23
C GLN A 682 13.76 2.92 -7.09
N VAL A 683 12.92 3.90 -7.40
CA VAL A 683 12.30 4.81 -6.42
C VAL A 683 10.80 4.55 -6.27
N VAL A 684 10.32 3.57 -6.98
CA VAL A 684 8.96 3.02 -6.92
C VAL A 684 9.03 1.50 -6.81
N PRO A 685 8.01 0.83 -6.28
CA PRO A 685 7.96 -0.63 -6.27
C PRO A 685 7.92 -1.19 -7.70
N HIS A 686 8.18 -2.49 -7.82
CA HIS A 686 8.13 -3.17 -9.11
C HIS A 686 6.74 -3.01 -9.77
N PRO A 687 6.63 -2.66 -11.09
CA PRO A 687 5.34 -2.45 -11.75
C PRO A 687 4.42 -3.67 -11.82
N GLN A 688 4.95 -4.86 -11.52
CA GLN A 688 4.17 -6.09 -11.37
C GLN A 688 3.89 -6.45 -9.89
N ALA A 689 4.30 -5.60 -8.94
CA ALA A 689 4.04 -5.83 -7.52
C ALA A 689 2.53 -5.86 -7.25
N GLN A 690 2.16 -6.63 -6.23
CA GLN A 690 0.76 -6.76 -5.77
C GLN A 690 0.40 -5.66 -4.74
N ALA A 691 1.04 -4.51 -4.84
CA ALA A 691 0.77 -3.34 -4.02
C ALA A 691 -0.47 -2.61 -4.55
N SER A 692 -1.33 -2.09 -3.66
CA SER A 692 -2.65 -1.57 -4.04
C SER A 692 -2.58 -0.44 -5.06
N ALA A 693 -1.65 0.51 -4.90
CA ALA A 693 -1.44 1.58 -5.90
C ALA A 693 -0.96 1.04 -7.24
N VAL A 694 -0.09 0.02 -7.24
CA VAL A 694 0.44 -0.59 -8.48
C VAL A 694 -0.65 -1.36 -9.21
N LEU A 695 -1.50 -2.09 -8.49
CA LEU A 695 -2.66 -2.79 -9.07
C LEU A 695 -3.63 -1.79 -9.71
N LYS A 696 -3.93 -0.71 -8.99
CA LYS A 696 -4.81 0.35 -9.51
C LYS A 696 -4.19 1.07 -10.70
N TYR A 697 -2.90 1.37 -10.64
CA TYR A 697 -2.16 1.91 -11.78
C TYR A 697 -2.28 1.02 -13.02
N ARG A 698 -2.07 -0.30 -12.88
CA ARG A 698 -2.17 -1.25 -14.00
C ARG A 698 -3.59 -1.33 -14.58
N GLU A 699 -4.60 -1.35 -13.71
CA GLU A 699 -6.00 -1.30 -14.10
C GLU A 699 -6.31 -0.05 -14.93
N LEU A 700 -5.91 1.12 -14.44
CA LEU A 700 -6.18 2.41 -15.09
C LEU A 700 -5.34 2.59 -16.37
N LEU A 701 -4.09 2.13 -16.36
CA LEU A 701 -3.25 2.13 -17.55
C LEU A 701 -3.89 1.29 -18.66
N ALA A 702 -4.33 0.08 -18.35
CA ALA A 702 -5.03 -0.77 -19.31
C ALA A 702 -6.36 -0.15 -19.81
N LYS A 703 -7.05 0.59 -18.94
CA LYS A 703 -8.31 1.27 -19.29
C LYS A 703 -8.09 2.44 -20.22
N TYR A 704 -7.18 3.36 -19.90
CA TYR A 704 -7.02 4.62 -20.62
C TYR A 704 -5.93 4.56 -21.69
N ARG A 705 -4.96 3.65 -21.55
CA ARG A 705 -3.80 3.51 -22.44
C ARG A 705 -3.49 2.04 -22.73
N PRO A 706 -4.40 1.32 -23.43
CA PRO A 706 -4.31 -0.13 -23.61
C PRO A 706 -3.08 -0.61 -24.37
N ASN A 707 -2.39 0.28 -25.09
CA ASN A 707 -1.17 -0.03 -25.83
C ASN A 707 0.11 0.21 -25.01
N GLU A 708 -0.01 0.72 -23.78
CA GLU A 708 1.11 0.97 -22.89
C GLU A 708 1.37 -0.21 -21.97
N THR A 709 2.65 -0.51 -21.75
CA THR A 709 3.07 -1.51 -20.77
C THR A 709 3.39 -0.85 -19.43
N PRO A 710 3.03 -1.49 -18.30
CA PRO A 710 3.40 -0.98 -16.99
C PRO A 710 4.91 -0.84 -16.83
N GLY A 711 5.37 0.36 -16.48
CA GLY A 711 6.80 0.68 -16.35
C GLY A 711 7.11 1.45 -15.08
N PHE A 712 8.39 1.48 -14.68
CA PHE A 712 8.83 2.18 -13.48
C PHE A 712 8.64 3.70 -13.59
N VAL A 713 9.00 4.28 -14.74
CA VAL A 713 8.87 5.74 -14.97
C VAL A 713 7.39 6.16 -14.97
N SER A 714 6.52 5.41 -15.65
CA SER A 714 5.09 5.75 -15.69
C SER A 714 4.38 5.47 -14.35
N LEU A 715 4.87 4.49 -13.57
CA LEU A 715 4.38 4.30 -12.20
C LEU A 715 4.76 5.50 -11.30
N GLU A 716 5.97 6.06 -11.45
CA GLU A 716 6.38 7.25 -10.70
C GLU A 716 5.49 8.44 -11.05
N GLY A 717 5.28 8.73 -12.33
CA GLY A 717 4.36 9.79 -12.75
C GLY A 717 2.92 9.60 -12.24
N TYR A 718 2.44 8.35 -12.20
CA TYR A 718 1.13 8.02 -11.63
C TYR A 718 1.05 8.32 -10.12
N LEU A 719 2.11 8.01 -9.36
CA LEU A 719 2.17 8.30 -7.92
C LEU A 719 2.29 9.80 -7.65
N ASP A 720 3.06 10.53 -8.46
CA ASP A 720 3.13 11.98 -8.40
C ASP A 720 1.76 12.63 -8.60
N ALA A 721 1.02 12.20 -9.62
CA ALA A 721 -0.33 12.68 -9.89
C ALA A 721 -1.29 12.36 -8.74
N MET A 722 -1.17 11.18 -8.14
CA MET A 722 -2.00 10.75 -7.01
C MET A 722 -1.77 11.62 -5.77
N ILE A 723 -0.52 11.90 -5.42
CA ILE A 723 -0.17 12.76 -4.29
C ILE A 723 -0.66 14.17 -4.54
N PHE A 724 -0.38 14.71 -5.72
CA PHE A 724 -0.77 16.05 -6.10
C PHE A 724 -2.28 16.26 -6.09
N ALA A 725 -3.05 15.32 -6.65
CA ALA A 725 -4.51 15.40 -6.65
C ALA A 725 -5.10 15.36 -5.24
N ARG A 726 -4.54 14.53 -4.34
CA ARG A 726 -4.96 14.50 -2.93
C ARG A 726 -4.67 15.82 -2.21
N ALA A 727 -3.52 16.43 -2.50
CA ALA A 727 -3.20 17.75 -1.96
C ALA A 727 -4.16 18.82 -2.49
N LEU A 728 -4.53 18.77 -3.77
CA LEU A 728 -5.54 19.66 -4.36
C LEU A 728 -6.92 19.49 -3.71
N GLU A 729 -7.36 18.25 -3.47
CA GLU A 729 -8.61 17.96 -2.77
C GLU A 729 -8.60 18.59 -1.36
N LYS A 730 -7.48 18.46 -0.65
CA LYS A 730 -7.29 19.01 0.69
C LYS A 730 -7.20 20.55 0.69
N ALA A 731 -6.63 21.15 -0.36
CA ALA A 731 -6.58 22.60 -0.52
C ALA A 731 -7.97 23.23 -0.75
N GLY A 732 -8.99 22.42 -1.08
CA GLY A 732 -10.39 22.82 -1.14
C GLY A 732 -10.87 23.31 -2.50
N ALA A 733 -12.10 23.81 -2.53
CA ALA A 733 -12.78 24.17 -3.77
C ALA A 733 -12.16 25.37 -4.53
N ASN A 734 -11.42 26.24 -3.86
CA ASN A 734 -10.72 27.38 -4.47
C ASN A 734 -9.23 27.33 -4.10
N PRO A 735 -8.46 26.41 -4.69
CA PRO A 735 -7.07 26.23 -4.32
C PRO A 735 -6.24 27.45 -4.72
N THR A 736 -5.37 27.87 -3.81
CA THR A 736 -4.28 28.80 -4.07
C THR A 736 -2.95 28.08 -3.94
N THR A 737 -1.87 28.66 -4.46
CA THR A 737 -0.53 28.06 -4.29
C THR A 737 -0.20 27.85 -2.80
N ASP A 738 -0.52 28.81 -1.93
CA ASP A 738 -0.28 28.71 -0.49
C ASP A 738 -1.12 27.61 0.17
N ALA A 739 -2.41 27.50 -0.21
CA ALA A 739 -3.27 26.44 0.29
C ALA A 739 -2.78 25.04 -0.14
N LEU A 740 -2.26 24.92 -1.37
CA LEU A 740 -1.70 23.68 -1.88
C LEU A 740 -0.39 23.32 -1.18
N ILE A 741 0.51 24.29 -0.93
CA ILE A 741 1.73 24.10 -0.15
C ILE A 741 1.37 23.61 1.26
N ALA A 742 0.46 24.30 1.95
CA ALA A 742 0.01 23.87 3.29
C ALA A 742 -0.63 22.48 3.28
N ALA A 743 -1.38 22.14 2.24
CA ALA A 743 -1.94 20.81 2.07
C ALA A 743 -0.85 19.74 1.88
N LEU A 744 0.19 20.02 1.08
CA LEU A 744 1.34 19.13 0.89
C LEU A 744 2.12 18.96 2.20
N GLU A 745 2.53 20.06 2.87
CA GLU A 745 3.28 20.03 4.14
C GLU A 745 2.52 19.32 5.28
N SER A 746 1.21 19.20 5.16
CA SER A 746 0.36 18.47 6.11
C SER A 746 0.15 16.98 5.79
N ILE A 747 0.85 16.46 4.77
CA ILE A 747 0.85 15.02 4.46
C ILE A 747 1.88 14.34 5.35
N HIS A 748 1.39 13.61 6.34
CA HIS A 748 2.21 12.78 7.21
C HIS A 748 1.73 11.33 7.11
N ASP A 749 2.67 10.41 7.00
CA ASP A 749 2.45 8.96 6.95
C ASP A 749 1.35 8.53 5.97
N LEU A 750 1.28 9.23 4.82
CA LEU A 750 0.33 8.89 3.79
C LEU A 750 0.72 7.55 3.14
N ASP A 751 -0.07 6.52 3.40
CA ASP A 751 0.09 5.23 2.72
C ASP A 751 -0.58 5.27 1.34
N LEU A 752 0.24 5.15 0.31
CA LEU A 752 -0.21 4.97 -1.07
C LEU A 752 -0.33 3.47 -1.43
N GLY A 753 -0.03 2.56 -0.50
CA GLY A 753 0.06 1.14 -0.80
C GLY A 753 1.28 0.77 -1.64
N ILE A 754 2.40 1.45 -1.45
CA ILE A 754 3.67 1.22 -2.16
C ILE A 754 4.75 0.62 -1.27
N GLY A 755 4.45 0.37 0.01
CA GLY A 755 5.40 -0.18 0.99
C GLY A 755 6.44 0.84 1.50
N ALA A 756 6.14 2.13 1.35
CA ALA A 756 6.84 3.24 1.97
C ALA A 756 5.83 4.36 2.26
N PRO A 757 5.87 5.00 3.43
CA PRO A 757 5.03 6.15 3.73
C PRO A 757 5.49 7.37 2.93
N VAL A 758 4.54 8.23 2.59
CA VAL A 758 4.80 9.54 1.96
C VAL A 758 4.66 10.61 3.03
N ASN A 759 5.73 11.34 3.26
CA ASN A 759 5.80 12.38 4.27
C ASN A 759 6.31 13.68 3.67
N PHE A 760 5.62 14.78 4.01
CA PHE A 760 6.11 16.13 3.79
C PHE A 760 6.00 16.93 5.08
N GLY A 761 6.73 18.02 5.18
CA GLY A 761 6.66 18.95 6.29
C GLY A 761 7.42 20.24 5.98
N PRO A 762 7.30 21.29 6.80
CA PRO A 762 7.97 22.57 6.55
C PRO A 762 9.52 22.48 6.47
N SER A 763 10.09 21.44 7.06
CA SER A 763 11.54 21.18 7.04
C SER A 763 11.97 20.10 6.05
N GLU A 764 11.02 19.38 5.41
CA GLU A 764 11.31 18.27 4.50
C GLU A 764 10.31 18.24 3.36
N HIS A 765 10.77 18.46 2.14
CA HIS A 765 9.96 18.43 0.93
C HIS A 765 10.27 17.22 0.02
N GLN A 766 10.97 16.22 0.55
CA GLN A 766 11.17 14.93 -0.11
C GLN A 766 10.26 13.87 0.55
N ALA A 767 9.35 13.29 -0.22
CA ALA A 767 8.31 12.42 0.30
C ALA A 767 8.78 11.01 0.68
N VAL A 768 9.72 10.45 -0.08
CA VAL A 768 10.16 9.05 0.07
C VAL A 768 11.68 8.97 -0.02
N HIS A 769 12.29 8.24 0.92
CA HIS A 769 13.74 7.98 0.98
C HIS A 769 14.10 6.55 0.60
N LYS A 770 13.08 5.69 0.40
CA LYS A 770 13.29 4.28 0.12
C LYS A 770 13.82 4.06 -1.28
N VAL A 771 14.85 3.25 -1.36
CA VAL A 771 15.44 2.74 -2.60
C VAL A 771 15.15 1.25 -2.70
N TRP A 772 14.55 0.82 -3.81
CA TRP A 772 14.35 -0.60 -4.11
C TRP A 772 15.46 -1.08 -5.05
N GLY A 773 15.88 -2.33 -4.93
CA GLY A 773 16.80 -2.97 -5.85
C GLY A 773 16.08 -3.85 -6.86
N THR A 774 16.57 -3.84 -8.09
CA THR A 774 16.15 -4.80 -9.11
C THR A 774 17.37 -5.29 -9.92
N VAL A 775 17.25 -6.50 -10.49
CA VAL A 775 18.26 -7.09 -11.38
C VAL A 775 17.58 -7.68 -12.60
N LEU A 776 18.16 -7.44 -13.77
CA LEU A 776 17.70 -8.01 -15.03
C LEU A 776 18.19 -9.47 -15.20
N ASP A 777 17.34 -10.28 -15.77
CA ASP A 777 17.68 -11.62 -16.25
C ASP A 777 18.02 -11.62 -17.76
N LYS A 778 18.29 -12.81 -18.29
CA LYS A 778 18.59 -13.03 -19.72
C LYS A 778 17.45 -12.68 -20.68
N LYS A 779 16.22 -12.56 -20.18
CA LYS A 779 15.05 -12.17 -20.96
C LYS A 779 14.77 -10.68 -20.89
N GLY A 780 15.52 -9.93 -20.07
CA GLY A 780 15.27 -8.54 -19.78
C GLY A 780 14.13 -8.31 -18.76
N GLU A 781 13.76 -9.36 -18.01
CA GLU A 781 12.77 -9.26 -16.96
C GLU A 781 13.43 -8.80 -15.65
N PHE A 782 12.79 -7.88 -14.94
CA PHE A 782 13.26 -7.39 -13.65
C PHE A 782 12.86 -8.34 -12.53
N HIS A 783 13.82 -8.70 -11.70
CA HIS A 783 13.61 -9.41 -10.45
C HIS A 783 13.99 -8.53 -9.27
N ILE A 784 13.29 -8.70 -8.14
CA ILE A 784 13.57 -7.95 -6.92
C ILE A 784 14.95 -8.35 -6.40
N LEU A 785 15.76 -7.36 -6.07
CA LEU A 785 17.08 -7.51 -5.47
C LEU A 785 17.06 -6.83 -4.10
N ASP A 786 17.42 -7.58 -3.07
CA ASP A 786 17.66 -7.00 -1.75
C ASP A 786 19.02 -6.30 -1.75
N LEU A 787 19.03 -5.00 -1.41
CA LEU A 787 20.23 -4.18 -1.36
C LEU A 787 20.87 -4.10 0.04
N GLU A 788 20.22 -4.71 1.05
CA GLU A 788 20.68 -4.72 2.44
C GLU A 788 21.45 -5.98 2.83
#